data_597e319920dbaf15a509eef1673570d6
#
_entry.id   597e319920dbaf15a509eef1673570d6
#
_cell.length_a   1.000
_cell.length_b   1.000
_cell.length_c   1.000
_cell.angle_alpha   90.00
_cell.angle_beta   90.00
_cell.angle_gamma   90.00
#
_symmetry.space_group_name_H-M   'P 1'
#
loop_
_entity.id
_entity.type
_entity.pdbx_description
1 polymer ?
#
loop_
_entity_poly.entity_id
_entity_poly.type
_entity_poly.pdbx_seq_one_letter_code
_entity_poly.pdbx_strand_id
1 'polypeptide(L)'
;MNLSKPILFCTSLCMSLAATAQVSMTIDAQKRSAVISEHQYGLFFEEINHAGDGGLYAELIRNRSFEDNNTAPECWSAIQQNGQNVILSLNTKQVMNKAQQTCLQLSVSGASATQKAGVCNTGFWGMHFETNSTYTLRVWVKASTNFNGKIYGQLQQNDGTAASEEVQLEGSLKSNSWTLLTARIKANASCEKGRFALLTSCDGSMLIDVVSLMPYTWKGRKNGLRPDLAQLLHDTKPTFLRFPGGCYVEGQGALENSFQWKNTLGPIEERPGHWNHNWRYRSSDGLGYDEYLQMCEDLNAAPMFVVNVGLGHGFTVPFEQVDTLVQNTLDAIEYANGDETTEWGRRRIANGHVKPYGLKFIEVGNENGQPEAREEYSRRYAKFYEAIHARYPEIVIIGNVEAWGTDNPAWVLDSPVDLVDEHYYRTYQWMRNNYHKYDRYNRTIGVYNGEYAANSGSYGKYGNLNSALGEAIYMLGMEKNSDVCKLASFAPIFTHEEDPLWAYDMIHFNAAKNFCTPSYYVQKLLGNNLGKQNLLWTETGNSSSSVSDCQVGVGSWNTQVSYDDVEVKGNDGSTIWKDDFSSSQNTWNAGTGSWSVRDGELNQTASSTNCTYINTQKLSSQKYTYKLRAKKNGGEEGFLVIFNYQDANNYCWWNLGGWNNTAHGVEMCVNGSKSTLATASGSIKNDRWYDIEIEVDGTAVTCKLDGTVVHQFTIPAEQQIYQSAQLDEENGILYLKVVNPNQAATTLQLNLKNMKADGGT
;
A
#
# COMPACT_ATOMS: atom_id res chain seq x y z
N MET A 1 38.71 11.44 -7.95
CA MET A 1 38.74 12.73 -7.26
C MET A 1 37.96 12.54 -5.95
N ASN A 2 38.70 12.41 -4.86
CA ASN A 2 38.14 12.20 -3.53
C ASN A 2 37.57 13.53 -3.00
N LEU A 3 36.30 13.55 -2.63
CA LEU A 3 35.71 14.63 -1.85
C LEU A 3 35.10 14.05 -0.55
N SER A 4 35.95 13.97 0.46
CA SER A 4 35.56 13.84 1.86
C SER A 4 35.02 15.17 2.34
N LYS A 5 33.75 15.25 2.81
CA LYS A 5 33.23 16.37 3.57
C LYS A 5 33.09 15.96 5.03
N PRO A 6 33.62 16.74 5.99
CA PRO A 6 33.44 16.45 7.41
C PRO A 6 32.06 16.86 7.88
N ILE A 7 31.44 16.02 8.70
CA ILE A 7 30.22 16.33 9.44
C ILE A 7 30.62 17.18 10.65
N LEU A 8 30.07 18.40 10.74
CA LEU A 8 30.26 19.34 11.82
C LEU A 8 29.34 18.92 12.98
N PHE A 9 29.94 18.42 14.06
CA PHE A 9 29.26 18.24 15.34
C PHE A 9 29.10 19.61 16.05
N CYS A 10 27.85 20.02 16.22
CA CYS A 10 27.54 21.18 17.07
C CYS A 10 27.31 20.69 18.51
N THR A 11 28.33 20.84 19.36
CA THR A 11 28.19 20.57 20.80
C THR A 11 27.64 21.82 21.49
N SER A 12 26.35 21.79 21.84
CA SER A 12 25.81 22.68 22.86
C SER A 12 25.77 21.94 24.20
N LEU A 13 26.58 22.42 25.13
CA LEU A 13 26.73 21.94 26.48
C LEU A 13 25.50 22.37 27.32
N CYS A 14 24.54 21.50 27.54
CA CYS A 14 23.58 21.59 28.64
C CYS A 14 23.76 20.34 29.51
N MET A 15 24.43 20.49 30.64
CA MET A 15 24.48 19.45 31.66
C MET A 15 23.14 19.33 32.37
N SER A 16 22.32 18.37 31.92
CA SER A 16 21.37 17.67 32.76
C SER A 16 21.84 16.24 32.80
N LEU A 17 22.21 15.73 33.96
CA LEU A 17 22.47 14.31 34.21
C LEU A 17 21.14 13.54 34.08
N ALA A 18 20.69 13.33 32.84
CA ALA A 18 19.77 12.26 32.54
C ALA A 18 20.64 11.01 32.28
N ALA A 19 20.48 9.98 33.08
CA ALA A 19 21.07 8.67 32.80
C ALA A 19 20.52 8.22 31.42
N THR A 20 21.34 8.38 30.38
CA THR A 20 20.99 7.85 29.06
C THR A 20 20.96 6.34 29.16
N ALA A 21 19.84 5.75 28.84
CA ALA A 21 19.73 4.29 28.75
C ALA A 21 20.78 3.78 27.76
N GLN A 22 21.62 2.87 28.20
CA GLN A 22 22.69 2.31 27.39
C GLN A 22 22.25 0.92 26.92
N VAL A 23 22.10 0.77 25.61
CA VAL A 23 21.90 -0.53 24.97
C VAL A 23 23.27 -1.07 24.54
N SER A 24 23.58 -2.32 24.88
CA SER A 24 24.76 -2.99 24.39
C SER A 24 24.39 -4.12 23.45
N MET A 25 24.95 -4.11 22.23
CA MET A 25 24.74 -5.11 21.20
C MET A 25 26.06 -5.78 20.83
N THR A 26 26.08 -7.12 20.83
CA THR A 26 27.24 -7.90 20.41
C THR A 26 26.89 -8.68 19.15
N ILE A 27 27.57 -8.40 18.05
CA ILE A 27 27.42 -9.08 16.75
C ILE A 27 28.61 -10.01 16.55
N ASP A 28 28.35 -11.26 16.18
CA ASP A 28 29.36 -12.27 15.88
C ASP A 28 29.29 -12.68 14.40
N ALA A 29 30.32 -12.38 13.62
CA ALA A 29 30.36 -12.70 12.19
C ALA A 29 30.28 -14.21 11.86
N GLN A 30 30.54 -15.07 12.83
CA GLN A 30 30.42 -16.53 12.67
C GLN A 30 29.00 -17.05 12.96
N LYS A 31 28.16 -16.24 13.61
CA LYS A 31 26.79 -16.61 13.96
C LYS A 31 25.81 -16.07 12.94
N ARG A 32 25.49 -16.88 11.96
CA ARG A 32 24.61 -16.54 10.84
C ARG A 32 23.21 -17.09 11.07
N SER A 33 22.21 -16.40 10.50
CA SER A 33 20.83 -16.86 10.44
C SER A 33 20.33 -16.89 8.99
N ALA A 34 19.18 -16.34 8.68
CA ALA A 34 18.58 -16.38 7.35
C ALA A 34 19.45 -15.68 6.28
N VAL A 35 19.49 -16.26 5.08
CA VAL A 35 19.98 -15.58 3.88
C VAL A 35 18.95 -14.54 3.47
N ILE A 36 19.39 -13.33 3.16
CA ILE A 36 18.50 -12.29 2.67
C ILE A 36 17.99 -12.66 1.27
N SER A 37 16.70 -12.53 1.06
CA SER A 37 16.09 -12.78 -0.24
C SER A 37 16.65 -11.83 -1.29
N GLU A 38 16.97 -12.34 -2.47
CA GLU A 38 17.39 -11.51 -3.62
C GLU A 38 16.29 -10.53 -4.06
N HIS A 39 15.04 -10.82 -3.70
CA HIS A 39 13.86 -10.00 -4.02
C HIS A 39 13.21 -9.41 -2.74
N GLN A 40 13.99 -9.09 -1.69
CA GLN A 40 13.46 -8.65 -0.40
C GLN A 40 12.51 -7.46 -0.50
N TYR A 41 12.86 -6.43 -1.30
CA TYR A 41 12.02 -5.23 -1.47
C TYR A 41 11.80 -4.89 -2.93
N GLY A 42 10.53 -4.67 -3.26
CA GLY A 42 10.10 -4.24 -4.58
C GLY A 42 9.11 -3.11 -4.52
N LEU A 43 8.39 -2.93 -5.60
CA LEU A 43 7.35 -1.92 -5.75
C LEU A 43 6.01 -2.56 -6.07
N PHE A 44 4.95 -1.96 -5.58
CA PHE A 44 3.57 -2.22 -5.96
C PHE A 44 3.04 -1.04 -6.76
N PHE A 45 2.56 -1.27 -7.98
CA PHE A 45 1.93 -0.25 -8.80
C PHE A 45 0.49 -0.62 -9.11
N GLU A 46 -0.41 0.31 -8.84
CA GLU A 46 -1.82 0.25 -9.20
C GLU A 46 -2.26 1.53 -9.89
N GLU A 47 -3.20 1.43 -10.84
CA GLU A 47 -3.89 2.57 -11.43
C GLU A 47 -4.93 3.14 -10.46
N ILE A 48 -4.44 3.80 -9.40
CA ILE A 48 -5.18 4.48 -8.34
C ILE A 48 -4.67 5.93 -8.25
N ASN A 49 -5.49 6.88 -7.82
CA ASN A 49 -5.07 8.27 -7.61
C ASN A 49 -4.42 8.91 -8.84
N HIS A 50 -4.82 8.51 -10.06
CA HIS A 50 -4.14 8.92 -11.29
C HIS A 50 -2.63 8.58 -11.32
N ALA A 51 -2.25 7.45 -10.74
CA ALA A 51 -0.85 7.02 -10.70
C ALA A 51 -0.27 6.74 -12.10
N GLY A 52 -1.08 6.20 -13.01
CA GLY A 52 -0.74 5.99 -14.41
C GLY A 52 -1.17 7.19 -15.25
N ASP A 53 -2.43 7.20 -15.68
CA ASP A 53 -2.99 8.30 -16.48
C ASP A 53 -3.03 9.61 -15.68
N GLY A 54 -2.26 10.61 -16.12
CA GLY A 54 -2.06 11.89 -15.41
C GLY A 54 -0.88 11.88 -14.43
N GLY A 55 -0.22 10.73 -14.24
CA GLY A 55 0.91 10.52 -13.34
C GLY A 55 2.14 9.98 -14.05
N LEU A 56 2.46 8.70 -13.80
CA LEU A 56 3.68 8.08 -14.30
C LEU A 56 3.70 7.93 -15.83
N TYR A 57 2.57 7.68 -16.46
CA TYR A 57 2.43 7.70 -17.91
C TYR A 57 2.53 9.14 -18.43
N ALA A 58 3.48 9.40 -19.34
CA ALA A 58 3.86 10.77 -19.69
C ALA A 58 2.87 11.49 -20.62
N GLU A 59 1.72 10.90 -20.99
CA GLU A 59 0.70 11.54 -21.81
C GLU A 59 0.09 12.77 -21.12
N LEU A 60 0.09 13.91 -21.81
CA LEU A 60 -0.44 15.15 -21.25
C LEU A 60 -1.93 15.37 -21.56
N ILE A 61 -2.46 14.72 -22.59
CA ILE A 61 -3.86 14.88 -22.99
C ILE A 61 -4.77 14.00 -22.15
N ARG A 62 -5.65 14.58 -21.37
CA ARG A 62 -6.75 13.88 -20.71
C ARG A 62 -7.91 13.69 -21.68
N ASN A 63 -8.60 12.56 -21.59
CA ASN A 63 -9.68 12.21 -22.50
C ASN A 63 -9.25 12.30 -23.97
N ARG A 64 -8.14 11.64 -24.31
CA ARG A 64 -7.50 11.70 -25.63
C ARG A 64 -8.36 11.11 -26.77
N SER A 65 -9.27 10.17 -26.41
CA SER A 65 -10.18 9.46 -27.32
C SER A 65 -11.64 9.85 -27.15
N PHE A 66 -11.95 10.88 -26.35
CA PHE A 66 -13.30 11.43 -26.14
C PHE A 66 -14.30 10.44 -25.53
N GLU A 67 -13.82 9.45 -24.74
CA GLU A 67 -14.63 8.38 -24.18
C GLU A 67 -14.82 8.46 -22.66
N ASP A 68 -14.27 9.48 -22.00
CA ASP A 68 -14.43 9.67 -20.54
C ASP A 68 -15.87 10.03 -20.18
N ASN A 69 -16.61 10.63 -21.11
CA ASN A 69 -17.99 11.03 -20.94
C ASN A 69 -18.78 10.82 -22.24
N ASN A 70 -19.99 10.25 -22.16
CA ASN A 70 -20.81 9.93 -23.33
C ASN A 70 -21.74 11.08 -23.78
N THR A 71 -21.74 12.21 -23.08
CA THR A 71 -22.63 13.35 -23.38
C THR A 71 -21.87 14.62 -23.77
N ALA A 72 -20.62 14.79 -23.33
CA ALA A 72 -19.81 15.96 -23.58
C ALA A 72 -18.33 15.60 -23.75
N PRO A 73 -17.56 16.33 -24.55
CA PRO A 73 -16.12 16.13 -24.69
C PRO A 73 -15.39 16.71 -23.47
N GLU A 74 -15.42 15.98 -22.36
CA GLU A 74 -14.80 16.39 -21.10
C GLU A 74 -13.32 16.76 -21.29
N CYS A 75 -12.86 17.80 -20.59
CA CYS A 75 -11.52 18.40 -20.69
C CYS A 75 -11.23 19.13 -22.01
N TRP A 76 -12.17 19.16 -22.96
CA TRP A 76 -12.06 19.89 -24.23
C TRP A 76 -13.03 21.06 -24.29
N SER A 77 -12.55 22.22 -24.73
CA SER A 77 -13.35 23.41 -24.86
C SER A 77 -13.00 24.20 -26.13
N ALA A 78 -13.96 25.05 -26.58
CA ALA A 78 -13.79 25.85 -27.77
C ALA A 78 -12.79 27.01 -27.57
N ILE A 79 -11.98 27.27 -28.60
CA ILE A 79 -11.19 28.48 -28.76
C ILE A 79 -11.83 29.29 -29.91
N GLN A 80 -12.43 30.45 -29.58
CA GLN A 80 -13.06 31.33 -30.53
C GLN A 80 -12.96 32.78 -30.10
N GLN A 81 -12.94 33.68 -31.07
CA GLN A 81 -12.98 35.15 -30.90
C GLN A 81 -14.30 35.71 -31.40
N ASN A 82 -14.53 37.03 -31.19
CA ASN A 82 -15.73 37.70 -31.70
C ASN A 82 -15.88 37.52 -33.22
N GLY A 83 -17.08 37.10 -33.65
CA GLY A 83 -17.36 36.79 -35.05
C GLY A 83 -17.06 35.37 -35.50
N GLN A 84 -16.45 34.54 -34.62
CA GLN A 84 -16.24 33.13 -34.85
C GLN A 84 -17.31 32.30 -34.12
N ASN A 85 -17.58 31.11 -34.65
CA ASN A 85 -18.42 30.12 -33.98
C ASN A 85 -17.77 28.74 -34.06
N VAL A 86 -17.51 28.14 -32.90
CA VAL A 86 -16.91 26.80 -32.75
C VAL A 86 -17.89 25.89 -32.01
N ILE A 87 -18.31 24.83 -32.66
CA ILE A 87 -19.24 23.85 -32.10
C ILE A 87 -18.51 22.51 -31.90
N LEU A 88 -18.60 22.00 -30.69
CA LEU A 88 -18.12 20.68 -30.32
C LEU A 88 -19.28 19.74 -30.02
N SER A 89 -19.21 18.53 -30.54
CA SER A 89 -20.14 17.44 -30.19
C SER A 89 -19.44 16.09 -30.29
N LEU A 90 -19.96 15.09 -29.59
CA LEU A 90 -19.50 13.74 -29.73
C LEU A 90 -20.16 13.03 -30.93
N ASN A 91 -19.39 12.23 -31.67
CA ASN A 91 -19.87 11.48 -32.81
C ASN A 91 -19.53 9.97 -32.62
N THR A 92 -20.58 9.14 -32.58
CA THR A 92 -20.49 7.68 -32.40
C THR A 92 -20.74 6.89 -33.67
N LYS A 93 -20.98 7.59 -34.82
CA LYS A 93 -21.34 6.95 -36.09
C LYS A 93 -20.18 6.83 -37.06
N GLN A 94 -19.22 7.71 -36.97
CA GLN A 94 -18.07 7.77 -37.88
C GLN A 94 -16.74 7.62 -37.13
N VAL A 95 -16.70 6.62 -36.26
CA VAL A 95 -15.51 6.31 -35.41
C VAL A 95 -14.34 5.80 -36.25
N MET A 96 -13.15 5.86 -35.69
CA MET A 96 -11.92 5.55 -36.39
C MET A 96 -11.74 4.04 -36.63
N ASN A 97 -12.01 3.24 -35.63
CA ASN A 97 -11.87 1.78 -35.67
C ASN A 97 -12.80 1.12 -34.62
N LYS A 98 -12.67 -0.17 -34.38
CA LYS A 98 -13.52 -0.90 -33.43
C LYS A 98 -13.20 -0.63 -31.96
N ALA A 99 -11.97 -0.20 -31.66
CA ALA A 99 -11.56 0.09 -30.30
C ALA A 99 -12.10 1.45 -29.82
N GLN A 100 -12.19 2.43 -30.74
CA GLN A 100 -12.67 3.78 -30.44
C GLN A 100 -14.16 3.88 -30.77
N GLN A 101 -14.99 4.08 -29.75
CA GLN A 101 -16.46 4.12 -29.90
C GLN A 101 -17.00 5.53 -30.10
N THR A 102 -16.17 6.55 -29.86
CA THR A 102 -16.54 7.98 -29.88
C THR A 102 -15.39 8.80 -30.48
N CYS A 103 -15.71 9.87 -31.18
CA CYS A 103 -14.75 10.88 -31.61
C CYS A 103 -15.32 12.28 -31.43
N LEU A 104 -14.49 13.31 -31.43
CA LEU A 104 -14.94 14.71 -31.41
C LEU A 104 -15.33 15.17 -32.81
N GLN A 105 -16.53 15.67 -32.97
CA GLN A 105 -16.93 16.45 -34.14
C GLN A 105 -16.74 17.92 -33.85
N LEU A 106 -15.84 18.55 -34.61
CA LEU A 106 -15.54 19.97 -34.55
C LEU A 106 -16.08 20.67 -35.82
N SER A 107 -16.85 21.73 -35.64
CA SER A 107 -17.30 22.61 -36.70
C SER A 107 -16.87 24.04 -36.40
N VAL A 108 -16.23 24.68 -37.37
CA VAL A 108 -15.66 26.04 -37.23
C VAL A 108 -16.19 26.93 -38.34
N SER A 109 -16.60 28.14 -37.99
CA SER A 109 -16.91 29.21 -38.93
C SER A 109 -16.34 30.56 -38.48
N GLY A 110 -15.97 31.40 -39.41
CA GLY A 110 -15.34 32.69 -39.17
C GLY A 110 -13.84 32.64 -38.91
N ALA A 111 -13.19 31.46 -39.07
CA ALA A 111 -11.75 31.33 -38.93
C ALA A 111 -10.99 31.89 -40.14
N SER A 112 -9.79 32.42 -39.91
CA SER A 112 -8.91 32.94 -40.96
C SER A 112 -7.43 32.65 -40.66
N ALA A 113 -6.55 32.95 -41.58
CA ALA A 113 -5.11 32.79 -41.42
C ALA A 113 -4.55 33.63 -40.24
N THR A 114 -5.16 34.78 -39.97
CA THR A 114 -4.75 35.72 -38.91
C THR A 114 -5.54 35.54 -37.62
N GLN A 115 -6.71 34.91 -37.66
CA GLN A 115 -7.57 34.67 -36.52
C GLN A 115 -8.04 33.21 -36.57
N LYS A 116 -7.21 32.32 -36.03
CA LYS A 116 -7.51 30.88 -35.97
C LYS A 116 -8.53 30.58 -34.87
N ALA A 117 -9.27 29.51 -35.05
CA ALA A 117 -10.24 29.00 -34.11
C ALA A 117 -10.06 27.49 -33.94
N GLY A 118 -10.58 26.87 -32.90
CA GLY A 118 -10.44 25.45 -32.68
C GLY A 118 -10.80 25.00 -31.27
N VAL A 119 -10.02 24.11 -30.71
CA VAL A 119 -10.26 23.52 -29.40
C VAL A 119 -9.02 23.54 -28.54
N CYS A 120 -9.19 23.53 -27.21
CA CYS A 120 -8.10 23.28 -26.26
C CYS A 120 -8.43 22.12 -25.31
N ASN A 121 -7.37 21.47 -24.86
CA ASN A 121 -7.38 20.46 -23.80
C ASN A 121 -6.60 20.97 -22.60
N THR A 122 -7.16 20.83 -21.39
CA THR A 122 -6.55 21.31 -20.15
C THR A 122 -5.70 20.27 -19.42
N GLY A 123 -5.57 19.05 -19.97
CA GLY A 123 -4.82 17.96 -19.37
C GLY A 123 -5.39 17.48 -18.04
N PHE A 124 -4.53 16.87 -17.24
CA PHE A 124 -4.84 16.43 -15.89
C PHE A 124 -4.58 17.57 -14.89
N TRP A 125 -5.58 18.45 -14.72
CA TRP A 125 -5.54 19.68 -13.89
C TRP A 125 -4.44 20.67 -14.28
N GLY A 126 -4.07 20.69 -15.57
CA GLY A 126 -3.03 21.49 -16.20
C GLY A 126 -1.98 20.63 -16.86
N MET A 127 -1.19 21.24 -17.75
CA MET A 127 -0.04 20.62 -18.41
C MET A 127 1.22 21.38 -18.02
N HIS A 128 2.28 20.65 -17.65
CA HIS A 128 3.57 21.28 -17.42
C HIS A 128 4.35 21.43 -18.72
N PHE A 129 4.77 22.66 -19.01
CA PHE A 129 5.70 22.94 -20.10
C PHE A 129 6.99 23.52 -19.54
N GLU A 130 8.10 23.10 -20.14
CA GLU A 130 9.43 23.57 -19.78
C GLU A 130 10.08 24.26 -20.97
N THR A 131 10.60 25.46 -20.77
CA THR A 131 11.28 26.25 -21.82
C THR A 131 12.35 25.43 -22.51
N ASN A 132 12.37 25.47 -23.84
CA ASN A 132 13.24 24.71 -24.73
C ASN A 132 12.94 23.21 -24.85
N SER A 133 12.04 22.65 -24.08
CA SER A 133 11.60 21.26 -24.24
C SER A 133 10.73 21.11 -25.48
N THR A 134 10.81 19.94 -26.10
CA THR A 134 10.05 19.60 -27.32
C THR A 134 9.02 18.53 -27.00
N TYR A 135 7.79 18.78 -27.44
CA TYR A 135 6.63 17.93 -27.28
C TYR A 135 6.24 17.32 -28.62
N THR A 136 5.97 16.02 -28.65
CA THR A 136 5.54 15.30 -29.85
C THR A 136 4.02 15.21 -29.86
N LEU A 137 3.40 15.87 -30.82
CA LEU A 137 1.96 15.82 -31.05
C LEU A 137 1.64 14.76 -32.11
N ARG A 138 0.60 13.97 -31.84
CA ARG A 138 -0.06 13.07 -32.78
C ARG A 138 -1.56 13.28 -32.65
N VAL A 139 -2.23 13.37 -33.78
CA VAL A 139 -3.69 13.51 -33.81
C VAL A 139 -4.29 12.85 -35.05
N TRP A 140 -5.31 12.05 -34.87
CA TRP A 140 -6.08 11.50 -35.97
C TRP A 140 -7.21 12.45 -36.35
N VAL A 141 -7.27 12.78 -37.63
CA VAL A 141 -8.26 13.72 -38.19
C VAL A 141 -8.93 13.15 -39.43
N LYS A 142 -10.26 13.29 -39.50
CA LYS A 142 -11.03 13.03 -40.70
C LYS A 142 -11.73 14.30 -41.11
N ALA A 143 -11.17 14.97 -42.11
CA ALA A 143 -11.73 16.25 -42.61
C ALA A 143 -12.94 15.97 -43.51
N SER A 144 -13.97 16.83 -43.40
CA SER A 144 -15.10 16.85 -44.35
C SER A 144 -14.68 17.43 -45.70
N THR A 145 -15.52 17.24 -46.73
CA THR A 145 -15.26 17.75 -48.09
C THR A 145 -15.21 19.27 -48.18
N ASN A 146 -15.84 19.98 -47.26
CA ASN A 146 -15.85 21.45 -47.20
C ASN A 146 -14.66 22.04 -46.42
N PHE A 147 -13.81 21.21 -45.81
CA PHE A 147 -12.61 21.67 -45.10
C PHE A 147 -11.40 21.70 -46.07
N ASN A 148 -10.83 22.87 -46.26
CA ASN A 148 -9.69 23.10 -47.14
C ASN A 148 -8.57 23.90 -46.41
N GLY A 149 -8.47 23.74 -45.11
CA GLY A 149 -7.53 24.49 -44.29
C GLY A 149 -6.36 23.69 -43.78
N LYS A 150 -5.55 24.38 -43.02
CA LYS A 150 -4.44 23.82 -42.26
C LYS A 150 -4.79 23.70 -40.79
N ILE A 151 -4.19 22.72 -40.14
CA ILE A 151 -4.35 22.45 -38.70
C ILE A 151 -3.04 22.78 -38.03
N TYR A 152 -3.10 23.42 -36.88
CA TYR A 152 -1.96 23.87 -36.09
C TYR A 152 -2.07 23.38 -34.66
N GLY A 153 -0.93 23.05 -34.03
CA GLY A 153 -0.80 22.80 -32.59
C GLY A 153 -0.08 23.96 -31.92
N GLN A 154 -0.49 24.32 -30.72
CA GLN A 154 0.17 25.35 -29.92
C GLN A 154 0.10 24.97 -28.41
N LEU A 155 1.21 25.18 -27.71
CA LEU A 155 1.21 25.17 -26.26
C LEU A 155 0.80 26.55 -25.74
N GLN A 156 -0.09 26.59 -24.75
CA GLN A 156 -0.60 27.83 -24.18
C GLN A 156 -0.53 27.78 -22.65
N GLN A 157 -0.39 28.94 -22.03
CA GLN A 157 -0.68 29.10 -20.61
C GLN A 157 -2.19 28.90 -20.37
N ASN A 158 -2.60 28.76 -19.13
CA ASN A 158 -4.01 28.52 -18.79
C ASN A 158 -4.95 29.62 -19.29
N ASP A 159 -4.50 30.89 -19.34
CA ASP A 159 -5.23 32.04 -19.83
C ASP A 159 -5.28 32.15 -21.37
N GLY A 160 -4.60 31.25 -22.07
CA GLY A 160 -4.50 31.26 -23.53
C GLY A 160 -3.29 31.99 -24.10
N THR A 161 -2.46 32.62 -23.26
CA THR A 161 -1.19 33.22 -23.71
C THR A 161 -0.29 32.12 -24.30
N ALA A 162 0.31 32.41 -25.46
CA ALA A 162 1.16 31.45 -26.17
C ALA A 162 2.41 31.08 -25.33
N ALA A 163 2.65 29.78 -25.18
CA ALA A 163 3.87 29.18 -24.60
C ALA A 163 4.72 28.50 -25.66
N SER A 164 4.27 28.50 -26.93
CA SER A 164 5.04 28.08 -28.10
C SER A 164 4.61 28.87 -29.34
N GLU A 165 5.38 28.77 -30.40
CA GLU A 165 4.87 29.14 -31.73
C GLU A 165 3.71 28.19 -32.12
N GLU A 166 2.85 28.67 -33.04
CA GLU A 166 1.89 27.81 -33.73
C GLU A 166 2.62 26.93 -34.75
N VAL A 167 2.54 25.62 -34.60
CA VAL A 167 3.18 24.67 -35.51
C VAL A 167 2.13 24.03 -36.41
N GLN A 168 2.27 24.19 -37.74
CA GLN A 168 1.42 23.47 -38.69
C GLN A 168 1.68 21.98 -38.58
N LEU A 169 0.61 21.15 -38.46
CA LEU A 169 0.71 19.73 -38.46
C LEU A 169 1.13 19.18 -39.82
N GLU A 170 2.01 18.18 -39.80
CA GLU A 170 2.49 17.47 -40.97
C GLU A 170 1.62 16.24 -41.24
N GLY A 171 1.40 15.93 -42.51
CA GLY A 171 0.61 14.80 -42.99
C GLY A 171 -0.23 15.17 -44.18
N SER A 172 -0.64 14.18 -44.97
CA SER A 172 -1.49 14.38 -46.17
C SER A 172 -2.97 14.23 -45.77
N LEU A 173 -3.58 15.31 -45.32
CA LEU A 173 -4.98 15.31 -44.93
C LEU A 173 -5.86 14.93 -46.12
N LYS A 174 -6.62 13.85 -46.02
CA LYS A 174 -7.52 13.34 -47.04
C LYS A 174 -8.96 13.59 -46.63
N SER A 175 -9.75 14.13 -47.56
CA SER A 175 -11.20 14.32 -47.32
C SER A 175 -11.90 12.98 -47.06
N ASN A 176 -12.73 12.94 -46.03
CA ASN A 176 -13.54 11.80 -45.60
C ASN A 176 -12.70 10.52 -45.22
N SER A 177 -11.43 10.70 -44.96
CA SER A 177 -10.57 9.58 -44.53
C SER A 177 -9.79 9.93 -43.26
N TRP A 178 -9.70 9.02 -42.30
CA TRP A 178 -8.86 9.17 -41.13
C TRP A 178 -7.40 9.28 -41.52
N THR A 179 -6.73 10.33 -41.09
CA THR A 179 -5.34 10.63 -41.39
C THR A 179 -4.61 10.99 -40.11
N LEU A 180 -3.48 10.37 -39.84
CA LEU A 180 -2.59 10.74 -38.75
C LEU A 180 -1.82 12.01 -39.16
N LEU A 181 -1.97 13.05 -38.33
CA LEU A 181 -1.17 14.29 -38.42
C LEU A 181 -0.22 14.35 -37.23
N THR A 182 0.98 14.91 -37.43
CA THR A 182 2.02 14.99 -36.41
C THR A 182 2.65 16.38 -36.37
N ALA A 183 3.21 16.75 -35.23
CA ALA A 183 4.05 17.93 -35.08
C ALA A 183 5.06 17.76 -33.94
N ARG A 184 6.16 18.50 -34.03
CA ARG A 184 7.09 18.69 -32.91
C ARG A 184 6.99 20.15 -32.46
N ILE A 185 6.50 20.38 -31.26
CA ILE A 185 6.23 21.71 -30.72
C ILE A 185 7.27 22.01 -29.65
N LYS A 186 8.06 23.06 -29.85
CA LYS A 186 9.04 23.52 -28.87
C LYS A 186 8.42 24.60 -27.99
N ALA A 187 8.46 24.40 -26.66
CA ALA A 187 8.04 25.43 -25.72
C ALA A 187 9.05 26.58 -25.70
N ASN A 188 8.57 27.82 -25.75
CA ASN A 188 9.36 29.05 -25.61
C ASN A 188 9.18 29.72 -24.23
N ALA A 189 8.22 29.23 -23.42
CA ALA A 189 8.01 29.63 -22.04
C ALA A 189 7.65 28.43 -21.16
N SER A 190 8.12 28.44 -19.90
CA SER A 190 7.71 27.46 -18.91
C SER A 190 6.34 27.80 -18.33
N CYS A 191 5.56 26.77 -18.02
CA CYS A 191 4.23 26.90 -17.43
C CYS A 191 3.92 25.67 -16.56
N GLU A 192 3.45 25.87 -15.32
CA GLU A 192 3.09 24.78 -14.41
C GLU A 192 1.68 24.23 -14.68
N LYS A 193 0.76 25.07 -15.16
CA LYS A 193 -0.65 24.72 -15.46
C LYS A 193 -1.04 25.25 -16.83
N GLY A 194 -0.44 24.71 -17.88
CA GLY A 194 -0.75 25.06 -19.28
C GLY A 194 -1.89 24.24 -19.86
N ARG A 195 -2.18 24.50 -21.14
CA ARG A 195 -3.13 23.77 -21.96
C ARG A 195 -2.59 23.57 -23.37
N PHE A 196 -3.10 22.61 -24.09
CA PHE A 196 -2.81 22.38 -25.50
C PHE A 196 -3.94 22.94 -26.36
N ALA A 197 -3.62 23.63 -27.46
CA ALA A 197 -4.57 24.14 -28.44
C ALA A 197 -4.37 23.46 -29.80
N LEU A 198 -5.47 22.99 -30.41
CA LEU A 198 -5.56 22.51 -31.77
C LEU A 198 -6.41 23.48 -32.58
N LEU A 199 -5.80 24.15 -33.54
CA LEU A 199 -6.37 25.33 -34.23
C LEU A 199 -6.49 25.10 -35.73
N THR A 200 -7.46 25.76 -36.38
CA THR A 200 -7.58 25.80 -37.84
C THR A 200 -7.63 27.21 -38.33
N SER A 201 -7.16 27.42 -39.58
CA SER A 201 -7.10 28.72 -40.27
C SER A 201 -8.26 28.93 -41.24
N CYS A 202 -9.24 28.05 -41.32
CA CYS A 202 -10.39 28.19 -42.19
C CYS A 202 -11.64 27.52 -41.63
N ASP A 203 -12.78 27.87 -42.22
CA ASP A 203 -14.08 27.27 -41.92
C ASP A 203 -14.15 25.83 -42.41
N GLY A 204 -15.02 25.04 -41.78
CA GLY A 204 -15.29 23.66 -42.12
C GLY A 204 -15.54 22.77 -40.94
N SER A 205 -15.71 21.48 -41.22
CA SER A 205 -15.93 20.46 -40.17
C SER A 205 -14.91 19.33 -40.26
N MET A 206 -14.57 18.79 -39.12
CA MET A 206 -13.69 17.62 -39.02
C MET A 206 -14.08 16.74 -37.84
N LEU A 207 -13.75 15.45 -37.91
CA LEU A 207 -13.73 14.54 -36.79
C LEU A 207 -12.28 14.42 -36.30
N ILE A 208 -12.12 14.41 -35.00
CA ILE A 208 -10.82 14.29 -34.30
C ILE A 208 -10.88 13.14 -33.34
N ASP A 209 -9.83 12.33 -33.32
CA ASP A 209 -9.72 11.22 -32.39
C ASP A 209 -8.26 10.98 -32.00
N VAL A 210 -8.05 10.32 -30.89
CA VAL A 210 -6.76 9.91 -30.31
C VAL A 210 -5.69 11.01 -30.44
N VAL A 211 -5.90 12.06 -29.67
CA VAL A 211 -4.93 13.15 -29.55
C VAL A 211 -3.92 12.81 -28.49
N SER A 212 -2.63 12.86 -28.85
CA SER A 212 -1.53 12.55 -27.93
C SER A 212 -0.49 13.66 -27.96
N LEU A 213 -0.09 14.15 -26.81
CA LEU A 213 0.97 15.15 -26.63
C LEU A 213 1.99 14.64 -25.63
N MET A 214 3.08 14.07 -26.11
CA MET A 214 4.12 13.43 -25.28
C MET A 214 5.33 14.34 -25.13
N PRO A 215 5.81 14.60 -23.89
CA PRO A 215 7.12 15.19 -23.63
C PRO A 215 8.24 14.19 -23.94
N TYR A 216 9.50 14.56 -23.62
CA TYR A 216 10.55 13.58 -23.50
C TYR A 216 10.23 12.59 -22.36
N THR A 217 10.34 11.31 -22.64
CA THR A 217 10.04 10.23 -21.70
C THR A 217 11.29 9.68 -21.03
N TRP A 218 11.15 9.10 -19.88
CA TRP A 218 12.26 8.45 -19.17
C TRP A 218 12.93 7.40 -20.06
N LYS A 219 14.26 7.46 -20.13
CA LYS A 219 15.10 6.65 -21.04
C LYS A 219 14.70 6.71 -22.53
N GLY A 220 13.88 7.68 -22.93
CA GLY A 220 13.47 7.88 -24.32
C GLY A 220 12.53 6.80 -24.87
N ARG A 221 11.84 6.03 -24.02
CA ARG A 221 10.87 5.01 -24.46
C ARG A 221 9.70 5.65 -25.19
N LYS A 222 9.31 5.03 -26.30
CA LYS A 222 8.05 5.37 -26.98
C LYS A 222 6.89 5.04 -26.04
N ASN A 223 5.88 5.93 -25.96
CA ASN A 223 4.75 5.72 -25.03
C ASN A 223 5.20 5.51 -23.59
N GLY A 224 6.23 6.23 -23.15
CA GLY A 224 6.97 5.96 -21.95
C GLY A 224 6.55 6.78 -20.73
N LEU A 225 7.42 6.76 -19.75
CA LEU A 225 7.14 7.26 -18.42
C LEU A 225 7.60 8.72 -18.23
N ARG A 226 6.98 9.43 -17.32
CA ARG A 226 7.34 10.74 -16.84
C ARG A 226 8.66 10.67 -16.07
N PRO A 227 9.71 11.43 -16.51
CA PRO A 227 11.07 11.20 -16.04
C PRO A 227 11.29 11.42 -14.57
N ASP A 228 10.67 12.46 -14.00
CA ASP A 228 10.82 12.82 -12.59
C ASP A 228 10.23 11.75 -11.65
N LEU A 229 9.06 11.20 -11.98
CA LEU A 229 8.43 10.13 -11.19
C LEU A 229 9.13 8.78 -11.36
N ALA A 230 9.49 8.42 -12.59
CA ALA A 230 10.20 7.18 -12.86
C ALA A 230 11.60 7.14 -12.21
N GLN A 231 12.30 8.30 -12.13
CA GLN A 231 13.59 8.39 -11.44
C GLN A 231 13.44 8.16 -9.93
N LEU A 232 12.36 8.64 -9.29
CA LEU A 232 12.10 8.37 -7.88
C LEU A 232 11.92 6.87 -7.62
N LEU A 233 11.21 6.16 -8.51
CA LEU A 233 11.08 4.69 -8.41
C LEU A 233 12.44 4.00 -8.58
N HIS A 234 13.21 4.37 -9.59
CA HIS A 234 14.54 3.83 -9.84
C HIS A 234 15.49 4.03 -8.65
N ASP A 235 15.40 5.17 -7.99
CA ASP A 235 16.24 5.50 -6.83
C ASP A 235 16.01 4.60 -5.61
N THR A 236 14.87 3.90 -5.52
CA THR A 236 14.62 2.91 -4.47
C THR A 236 15.31 1.57 -4.74
N LYS A 237 15.84 1.36 -5.95
CA LYS A 237 16.47 0.11 -6.44
C LYS A 237 15.57 -1.12 -6.19
N PRO A 238 14.35 -1.12 -6.73
CA PRO A 238 13.43 -2.22 -6.50
C PRO A 238 13.97 -3.50 -7.16
N THR A 239 13.77 -4.64 -6.49
CA THR A 239 14.18 -5.93 -7.02
C THR A 239 13.07 -6.64 -7.80
N PHE A 240 11.83 -6.20 -7.63
CA PHE A 240 10.66 -6.62 -8.40
C PHE A 240 9.64 -5.48 -8.51
N LEU A 241 8.72 -5.60 -9.47
CA LEU A 241 7.56 -4.73 -9.62
C LEU A 241 6.30 -5.59 -9.72
N ARG A 242 5.38 -5.45 -8.77
CA ARG A 242 4.01 -5.98 -8.80
C ARG A 242 3.11 -5.01 -9.55
N PHE A 243 2.46 -5.46 -10.61
CA PHE A 243 1.57 -4.67 -11.48
C PHE A 243 0.45 -5.52 -12.08
N PRO A 244 -0.63 -4.94 -12.61
CA PRO A 244 -1.01 -3.53 -12.62
C PRO A 244 -1.80 -3.10 -11.38
N GLY A 245 -1.77 -3.87 -10.33
CA GLY A 245 -2.36 -3.47 -9.07
C GLY A 245 -3.13 -4.52 -8.34
N GLY A 246 -3.87 -4.02 -7.41
CA GLY A 246 -4.82 -4.51 -6.48
C GLY A 246 -6.24 -4.57 -7.03
N CYS A 247 -7.16 -3.72 -6.50
CA CYS A 247 -8.56 -3.66 -6.94
C CYS A 247 -8.74 -3.41 -8.45
N TYR A 248 -7.81 -2.73 -9.08
CA TYR A 248 -7.79 -2.50 -10.53
C TYR A 248 -7.77 -3.80 -11.34
N VAL A 249 -7.10 -4.86 -10.83
CA VAL A 249 -7.11 -6.19 -11.44
C VAL A 249 -8.41 -6.92 -11.19
N GLU A 250 -8.99 -6.76 -10.00
CA GLU A 250 -10.25 -7.42 -9.66
C GLU A 250 -11.41 -6.88 -10.48
N GLY A 251 -11.47 -5.57 -10.69
CA GLY A 251 -12.58 -4.89 -11.35
C GLY A 251 -13.85 -4.85 -10.50
N GLN A 252 -14.86 -4.09 -10.96
CA GLN A 252 -16.13 -3.92 -10.26
C GLN A 252 -17.31 -4.10 -11.19
N GLY A 253 -18.29 -4.90 -10.75
CA GLY A 253 -19.57 -5.11 -11.43
C GLY A 253 -19.52 -6.12 -12.59
N ALA A 254 -18.41 -6.20 -13.32
CA ALA A 254 -18.20 -7.14 -14.43
C ALA A 254 -16.71 -7.34 -14.72
N LEU A 255 -16.36 -8.49 -15.33
CA LEU A 255 -14.98 -8.81 -15.69
C LEU A 255 -14.37 -7.80 -16.68
N GLU A 256 -15.19 -7.28 -17.58
CA GLU A 256 -14.76 -6.29 -18.59
C GLU A 256 -14.30 -4.97 -17.98
N ASN A 257 -14.67 -4.71 -16.72
CA ASN A 257 -14.23 -3.54 -15.94
C ASN A 257 -12.92 -3.78 -15.18
N SER A 258 -12.26 -4.91 -15.40
CA SER A 258 -10.92 -5.21 -14.90
C SER A 258 -9.87 -5.00 -15.98
N PHE A 259 -8.59 -5.00 -15.60
CA PHE A 259 -7.49 -4.85 -16.54
C PHE A 259 -7.43 -6.01 -17.55
N GLN A 260 -7.72 -5.70 -18.82
CA GLN A 260 -7.71 -6.67 -19.92
C GLN A 260 -6.42 -6.52 -20.74
N TRP A 261 -5.33 -7.17 -20.31
CA TRP A 261 -3.98 -6.95 -20.83
C TRP A 261 -3.85 -7.05 -22.36
N LYS A 262 -4.61 -7.94 -23.01
CA LYS A 262 -4.61 -8.09 -24.48
C LYS A 262 -5.10 -6.84 -25.20
N ASN A 263 -6.02 -6.08 -24.59
CA ASN A 263 -6.53 -4.84 -25.14
C ASN A 263 -5.54 -3.69 -25.01
N THR A 264 -4.49 -3.84 -24.20
CA THR A 264 -3.46 -2.81 -23.95
C THR A 264 -2.23 -2.96 -24.85
N LEU A 265 -2.22 -3.92 -25.76
CA LEU A 265 -1.12 -4.14 -26.69
C LEU A 265 -1.29 -3.36 -27.99
N GLY A 266 -0.16 -3.13 -28.69
CA GLY A 266 -0.15 -2.46 -29.98
C GLY A 266 -0.26 -0.93 -29.91
N PRO A 267 -0.61 -0.27 -31.03
CA PRO A 267 -0.73 1.18 -31.10
C PRO A 267 -1.81 1.72 -30.17
N ILE A 268 -1.59 2.91 -29.59
CA ILE A 268 -2.54 3.53 -28.64
C ILE A 268 -3.92 3.80 -29.24
N GLU A 269 -4.00 4.02 -30.58
CA GLU A 269 -5.23 4.17 -31.31
C GLU A 269 -6.06 2.90 -31.47
N GLU A 270 -5.51 1.74 -31.13
CA GLU A 270 -6.20 0.44 -31.13
C GLU A 270 -6.54 -0.05 -29.72
N ARG A 271 -6.22 0.75 -28.69
CA ARG A 271 -6.52 0.44 -27.28
C ARG A 271 -7.85 1.08 -26.87
N PRO A 272 -8.86 0.30 -26.46
CA PRO A 272 -10.17 0.85 -26.14
C PRO A 272 -10.16 1.68 -24.85
N GLY A 273 -9.23 1.43 -23.92
CA GLY A 273 -9.35 1.89 -22.55
C GLY A 273 -10.57 1.29 -21.84
N HIS A 274 -10.71 1.53 -20.57
CA HIS A 274 -11.86 1.07 -19.80
C HIS A 274 -12.15 1.99 -18.62
N TRP A 275 -13.38 1.96 -18.11
CA TRP A 275 -13.73 2.69 -16.89
C TRP A 275 -13.25 1.92 -15.67
N ASN A 276 -12.35 2.52 -14.91
CA ASN A 276 -11.90 2.01 -13.63
C ASN A 276 -12.97 2.33 -12.56
N HIS A 277 -13.88 1.41 -12.33
CA HIS A 277 -15.00 1.58 -11.40
C HIS A 277 -14.55 1.64 -9.94
N ASN A 278 -13.44 0.99 -9.59
CA ASN A 278 -12.88 1.00 -8.26
C ASN A 278 -12.40 2.41 -7.88
N TRP A 279 -11.72 3.08 -8.81
CA TRP A 279 -11.10 4.38 -8.58
C TRP A 279 -11.75 5.54 -9.33
N ARG A 280 -12.89 5.30 -10.00
CA ARG A 280 -13.86 6.30 -10.52
C ARG A 280 -13.32 7.24 -11.59
N TYR A 281 -12.43 6.78 -12.42
CA TYR A 281 -11.99 7.47 -13.62
C TYR A 281 -11.68 6.47 -14.74
N ARG A 282 -11.56 6.97 -15.98
CA ARG A 282 -11.21 6.11 -17.09
C ARG A 282 -9.70 5.90 -17.18
N SER A 283 -9.27 4.67 -17.31
CA SER A 283 -7.92 4.34 -17.77
C SER A 283 -7.92 4.34 -19.30
N SER A 284 -6.95 5.04 -19.88
CA SER A 284 -6.77 5.07 -21.34
C SER A 284 -6.05 3.80 -21.85
N ASP A 285 -5.63 2.89 -20.98
CA ASP A 285 -4.74 1.76 -21.27
C ASP A 285 -3.44 2.18 -21.97
N GLY A 286 -3.04 3.44 -21.78
CA GLY A 286 -1.80 3.97 -22.31
C GLY A 286 -0.57 3.33 -21.67
N LEU A 287 -0.60 3.16 -20.36
CA LEU A 287 0.34 2.32 -19.61
C LEU A 287 -0.22 0.89 -19.62
N GLY A 288 0.13 0.12 -20.63
CA GLY A 288 -0.35 -1.24 -20.86
C GLY A 288 0.65 -2.31 -20.41
N TYR A 289 0.31 -3.57 -20.68
CA TYR A 289 1.12 -4.73 -20.26
C TYR A 289 2.56 -4.67 -20.77
N ASP A 290 2.76 -4.29 -22.03
CA ASP A 290 4.10 -4.15 -22.61
C ASP A 290 4.89 -3.00 -21.95
N GLU A 291 4.25 -1.87 -21.66
CA GLU A 291 4.86 -0.74 -20.98
C GLU A 291 5.23 -1.07 -19.52
N TYR A 292 4.43 -1.85 -18.80
CA TYR A 292 4.78 -2.35 -17.46
C TYR A 292 6.01 -3.27 -17.51
N LEU A 293 6.08 -4.16 -18.49
CA LEU A 293 7.25 -5.02 -18.67
C LEU A 293 8.51 -4.22 -19.03
N GLN A 294 8.38 -3.20 -19.89
CA GLN A 294 9.46 -2.25 -20.19
C GLN A 294 9.89 -1.47 -18.93
N MET A 295 8.95 -1.06 -18.10
CA MET A 295 9.26 -0.40 -16.83
C MET A 295 10.07 -1.32 -15.90
N CYS A 296 9.72 -2.60 -15.80
CA CYS A 296 10.50 -3.58 -15.04
C CYS A 296 11.94 -3.68 -15.56
N GLU A 297 12.13 -3.80 -16.89
CA GLU A 297 13.45 -3.82 -17.51
C GLU A 297 14.24 -2.54 -17.19
N ASP A 298 13.61 -1.39 -17.31
CA ASP A 298 14.24 -0.08 -17.07
C ASP A 298 14.58 0.16 -15.60
N LEU A 299 13.84 -0.39 -14.67
CA LEU A 299 14.11 -0.38 -13.23
C LEU A 299 15.12 -1.45 -12.82
N ASN A 300 15.44 -2.42 -13.68
CA ASN A 300 16.19 -3.64 -13.36
C ASN A 300 15.50 -4.45 -12.26
N ALA A 301 14.17 -4.58 -12.34
CA ALA A 301 13.30 -5.27 -11.41
C ALA A 301 12.63 -6.48 -12.07
N ALA A 302 12.48 -7.58 -11.35
CA ALA A 302 11.78 -8.75 -11.87
C ALA A 302 10.27 -8.43 -12.02
N PRO A 303 9.65 -8.74 -13.17
CA PRO A 303 8.21 -8.53 -13.33
C PRO A 303 7.38 -9.50 -12.48
N MET A 304 6.36 -8.97 -11.80
CA MET A 304 5.31 -9.71 -11.11
C MET A 304 3.97 -9.26 -11.65
N PHE A 305 3.31 -10.13 -12.41
CA PHE A 305 2.02 -9.83 -13.00
C PHE A 305 0.89 -10.42 -12.17
N VAL A 306 -0.07 -9.57 -11.77
CA VAL A 306 -1.27 -9.98 -11.03
C VAL A 306 -2.38 -10.28 -12.01
N VAL A 307 -3.03 -11.44 -11.87
CA VAL A 307 -4.08 -11.90 -12.76
C VAL A 307 -5.42 -12.06 -12.05
N ASN A 308 -6.51 -11.73 -12.74
CA ASN A 308 -7.85 -11.90 -12.20
C ASN A 308 -8.21 -13.38 -12.09
N VAL A 309 -8.62 -13.82 -10.91
CA VAL A 309 -9.02 -15.21 -10.62
C VAL A 309 -10.51 -15.49 -10.92
N GLY A 310 -11.22 -14.49 -11.43
CA GLY A 310 -12.65 -14.55 -11.68
C GLY A 310 -13.51 -14.21 -10.46
N LEU A 311 -12.91 -13.57 -9.47
CA LEU A 311 -13.56 -12.99 -8.29
C LEU A 311 -13.28 -11.50 -8.32
N GLY A 312 -14.32 -10.68 -8.35
CA GLY A 312 -14.17 -9.23 -8.36
C GLY A 312 -15.25 -8.55 -7.53
N HIS A 313 -15.17 -7.23 -7.40
CA HIS A 313 -16.11 -6.46 -6.60
C HIS A 313 -17.52 -6.49 -7.19
N GLY A 314 -18.41 -7.28 -6.56
CA GLY A 314 -19.81 -7.39 -6.97
C GLY A 314 -20.08 -8.31 -8.17
N PHE A 315 -19.13 -9.14 -8.57
CA PHE A 315 -19.34 -10.19 -9.56
C PHE A 315 -18.45 -11.41 -9.31
N THR A 316 -18.87 -12.53 -9.87
CA THR A 316 -18.10 -13.78 -9.89
C THR A 316 -18.23 -14.42 -11.27
N VAL A 317 -17.12 -14.72 -11.92
CA VAL A 317 -17.10 -15.46 -13.18
C VAL A 317 -17.56 -16.91 -12.92
N PRO A 318 -18.48 -17.49 -13.69
CA PRO A 318 -18.86 -18.89 -13.55
C PRO A 318 -17.64 -19.82 -13.58
N PHE A 319 -17.62 -20.83 -12.70
CA PHE A 319 -16.43 -21.67 -12.52
C PHE A 319 -16.02 -22.41 -13.82
N GLU A 320 -16.97 -22.80 -14.65
CA GLU A 320 -16.73 -23.41 -15.96
C GLU A 320 -16.03 -22.50 -16.99
N GLN A 321 -15.99 -21.19 -16.71
CA GLN A 321 -15.30 -20.19 -17.56
C GLN A 321 -13.90 -19.85 -17.03
N VAL A 322 -13.49 -20.34 -15.86
CA VAL A 322 -12.19 -20.06 -15.27
C VAL A 322 -11.04 -20.50 -16.18
N ASP A 323 -11.20 -21.57 -16.94
CA ASP A 323 -10.19 -22.06 -17.90
C ASP A 323 -9.83 -21.01 -18.96
N THR A 324 -10.74 -20.10 -19.29
CA THR A 324 -10.47 -18.97 -20.18
C THR A 324 -9.52 -17.97 -19.53
N LEU A 325 -9.67 -17.72 -18.23
CA LEU A 325 -8.76 -16.84 -17.46
C LEU A 325 -7.39 -17.50 -17.30
N VAL A 326 -7.35 -18.80 -17.06
CA VAL A 326 -6.11 -19.59 -17.02
C VAL A 326 -5.37 -19.48 -18.36
N GLN A 327 -6.04 -19.72 -19.48
CA GLN A 327 -5.43 -19.58 -20.81
C GLN A 327 -4.95 -18.16 -21.06
N ASN A 328 -5.71 -17.15 -20.62
CA ASN A 328 -5.33 -15.75 -20.71
C ASN A 328 -4.03 -15.45 -19.97
N THR A 329 -3.83 -16.09 -18.81
CA THR A 329 -2.59 -15.99 -18.01
C THR A 329 -1.41 -16.69 -18.71
N LEU A 330 -1.63 -17.90 -19.25
CA LEU A 330 -0.59 -18.61 -20.03
C LEU A 330 -0.14 -17.79 -21.24
N ASP A 331 -1.08 -17.13 -21.93
CA ASP A 331 -0.78 -16.23 -23.05
C ASP A 331 0.06 -15.01 -22.61
N ALA A 332 -0.20 -14.46 -21.41
CA ALA A 332 0.58 -13.35 -20.87
C ALA A 332 2.02 -13.79 -20.53
N ILE A 333 2.20 -14.96 -19.94
CA ILE A 333 3.53 -15.54 -19.70
C ILE A 333 4.25 -15.76 -21.03
N GLU A 334 3.58 -16.31 -22.05
CA GLU A 334 4.15 -16.51 -23.37
C GLU A 334 4.51 -15.20 -24.07
N TYR A 335 3.69 -14.14 -23.91
CA TYR A 335 4.05 -12.80 -24.41
C TYR A 335 5.33 -12.30 -23.77
N ALA A 336 5.45 -12.41 -22.46
CA ALA A 336 6.63 -11.90 -21.73
C ALA A 336 7.88 -12.75 -21.98
N ASN A 337 7.78 -14.07 -22.02
CA ASN A 337 8.92 -15.00 -21.96
C ASN A 337 9.10 -15.84 -23.24
N GLY A 338 8.09 -15.97 -24.11
CA GLY A 338 8.18 -16.76 -25.33
C GLY A 338 9.14 -16.17 -26.38
N ASP A 339 9.58 -16.98 -27.31
CA ASP A 339 10.46 -16.59 -28.42
C ASP A 339 9.69 -16.40 -29.74
N GLU A 340 10.42 -16.25 -30.84
CA GLU A 340 9.85 -16.08 -32.18
C GLU A 340 9.07 -17.30 -32.71
N THR A 341 9.16 -18.45 -32.07
CA THR A 341 8.42 -19.66 -32.47
C THR A 341 7.02 -19.68 -31.87
N THR A 342 6.80 -18.95 -30.80
CA THR A 342 5.51 -18.88 -30.07
C THR A 342 4.59 -17.79 -30.63
N GLU A 343 3.27 -17.91 -30.44
CA GLU A 343 2.33 -16.92 -30.95
C GLU A 343 2.53 -15.56 -30.28
N TRP A 344 2.53 -15.54 -28.94
CA TRP A 344 2.60 -14.29 -28.18
C TRP A 344 4.00 -13.73 -28.12
N GLY A 345 5.06 -14.54 -28.19
CA GLY A 345 6.44 -14.08 -28.38
C GLY A 345 6.60 -13.31 -29.69
N ARG A 346 6.02 -13.78 -30.80
CA ARG A 346 6.01 -13.04 -32.08
C ARG A 346 5.28 -11.69 -31.94
N ARG A 347 4.20 -11.61 -31.19
CA ARG A 347 3.46 -10.34 -30.96
C ARG A 347 4.31 -9.34 -30.18
N ARG A 348 5.04 -9.78 -29.14
CA ARG A 348 6.02 -8.91 -28.44
C ARG A 348 7.08 -8.39 -29.40
N ILE A 349 7.66 -9.26 -30.22
CA ILE A 349 8.67 -8.88 -31.21
C ILE A 349 8.09 -7.86 -32.21
N ALA A 350 6.86 -8.07 -32.68
CA ALA A 350 6.18 -7.13 -33.56
C ALA A 350 5.90 -5.77 -32.89
N ASN A 351 5.70 -5.74 -31.58
CA ASN A 351 5.60 -4.50 -30.79
C ASN A 351 6.97 -3.80 -30.61
N GLY A 352 8.08 -4.42 -31.04
CA GLY A 352 9.39 -3.82 -31.06
C GLY A 352 10.36 -4.31 -29.97
N HIS A 353 9.95 -5.27 -29.14
CA HIS A 353 10.82 -5.85 -28.11
C HIS A 353 11.19 -7.30 -28.44
N VAL A 354 12.43 -7.50 -28.89
CA VAL A 354 12.89 -8.82 -29.41
C VAL A 354 13.17 -9.81 -28.29
N LYS A 355 13.81 -9.36 -27.21
CA LYS A 355 14.21 -10.23 -26.10
C LYS A 355 13.02 -10.54 -25.17
N PRO A 356 12.98 -11.72 -24.52
CA PRO A 356 12.09 -11.96 -23.40
C PRO A 356 12.30 -10.94 -22.28
N TYR A 357 11.21 -10.55 -21.61
CA TYR A 357 11.26 -9.65 -20.45
C TYR A 357 11.66 -10.34 -19.15
N GLY A 358 11.54 -11.68 -19.09
CA GLY A 358 11.87 -12.46 -17.90
C GLY A 358 10.83 -12.33 -16.80
N LEU A 359 9.54 -12.42 -17.15
CA LEU A 359 8.46 -12.52 -16.16
C LEU A 359 8.74 -13.68 -15.20
N LYS A 360 8.82 -13.39 -13.92
CA LYS A 360 9.26 -14.33 -12.88
C LYS A 360 8.12 -14.74 -11.94
N PHE A 361 7.18 -13.85 -11.66
CA PHE A 361 6.13 -14.05 -10.70
C PHE A 361 4.75 -13.86 -11.33
N ILE A 362 3.84 -14.78 -10.98
CA ILE A 362 2.40 -14.62 -11.22
C ILE A 362 1.69 -14.63 -9.87
N GLU A 363 0.98 -13.57 -9.57
CA GLU A 363 0.06 -13.55 -8.44
C GLU A 363 -1.37 -13.79 -8.93
N VAL A 364 -2.04 -14.79 -8.34
CA VAL A 364 -3.38 -15.24 -8.76
C VAL A 364 -4.43 -14.60 -7.86
N GLY A 365 -5.13 -13.61 -8.39
CA GLY A 365 -6.09 -12.79 -7.66
C GLY A 365 -5.45 -11.65 -6.89
N ASN A 366 -6.28 -10.84 -6.24
CA ASN A 366 -5.89 -9.79 -5.29
C ASN A 366 -6.88 -9.82 -4.13
N GLU A 367 -6.39 -9.88 -2.89
CA GLU A 367 -7.21 -9.85 -1.67
C GLU A 367 -8.39 -10.83 -1.64
N ASN A 368 -8.33 -11.92 -2.38
CA ASN A 368 -9.41 -12.90 -2.52
C ASN A 368 -9.37 -14.01 -1.44
N GLY A 369 -8.38 -14.00 -0.55
CA GLY A 369 -8.17 -15.03 0.47
C GLY A 369 -9.02 -14.89 1.73
N GLN A 370 -10.14 -14.16 1.70
CA GLN A 370 -11.02 -13.95 2.84
C GLN A 370 -11.64 -15.26 3.33
N PRO A 371 -11.85 -15.42 4.66
CA PRO A 371 -12.35 -16.68 5.22
C PRO A 371 -13.62 -17.22 4.57
N GLU A 372 -14.59 -16.33 4.28
CA GLU A 372 -15.85 -16.67 3.63
C GLU A 372 -15.72 -17.05 2.15
N ALA A 373 -14.69 -16.59 1.47
CA ALA A 373 -14.43 -16.87 0.06
C ALA A 373 -13.35 -17.96 -0.16
N ARG A 374 -12.75 -18.48 0.90
CA ARG A 374 -11.58 -19.36 0.84
C ARG A 374 -11.76 -20.58 -0.06
N GLU A 375 -12.88 -21.32 0.08
CA GLU A 375 -13.13 -22.53 -0.70
C GLU A 375 -13.24 -22.20 -2.19
N GLU A 376 -13.99 -21.14 -2.52
CA GLU A 376 -14.17 -20.70 -3.91
C GLU A 376 -12.85 -20.21 -4.51
N TYR A 377 -12.07 -19.44 -3.74
CA TYR A 377 -10.76 -18.99 -4.20
C TYR A 377 -9.79 -20.17 -4.38
N SER A 378 -9.68 -21.07 -3.39
CA SER A 378 -8.76 -22.22 -3.45
C SER A 378 -8.97 -23.10 -4.66
N ARG A 379 -10.22 -23.42 -4.99
CA ARG A 379 -10.53 -24.26 -6.16
C ARG A 379 -10.23 -23.58 -7.51
N ARG A 380 -10.34 -22.24 -7.58
CA ARG A 380 -9.96 -21.45 -8.76
C ARG A 380 -8.45 -21.36 -8.87
N TYR A 381 -7.79 -21.00 -7.78
CA TYR A 381 -6.33 -20.94 -7.69
C TYR A 381 -5.69 -22.25 -8.16
N ALA A 382 -6.22 -23.40 -7.75
CA ALA A 382 -5.72 -24.72 -8.16
C ALA A 382 -5.60 -24.86 -9.68
N LYS A 383 -6.62 -24.39 -10.45
CA LYS A 383 -6.58 -24.44 -11.91
C LYS A 383 -5.43 -23.63 -12.51
N PHE A 384 -5.18 -22.43 -11.95
CA PHE A 384 -4.04 -21.59 -12.36
C PHE A 384 -2.73 -22.28 -12.02
N TYR A 385 -2.59 -22.73 -10.77
CA TYR A 385 -1.36 -23.38 -10.31
C TYR A 385 -0.99 -24.59 -11.18
N GLU A 386 -1.93 -25.52 -11.38
CA GLU A 386 -1.72 -26.72 -12.18
C GLU A 386 -1.30 -26.40 -13.62
N ALA A 387 -2.00 -25.47 -14.27
CA ALA A 387 -1.75 -25.13 -15.67
C ALA A 387 -0.42 -24.37 -15.86
N ILE A 388 -0.11 -23.41 -14.96
CA ILE A 388 1.13 -22.64 -15.03
C ILE A 388 2.32 -23.55 -14.71
N HIS A 389 2.24 -24.32 -13.62
CA HIS A 389 3.32 -25.21 -13.20
C HIS A 389 3.63 -26.30 -14.24
N ALA A 390 2.60 -26.81 -14.91
CA ALA A 390 2.80 -27.80 -15.97
C ALA A 390 3.51 -27.24 -17.21
N ARG A 391 3.32 -25.96 -17.54
CA ARG A 391 3.87 -25.34 -18.76
C ARG A 391 5.09 -24.49 -18.51
N TYR A 392 5.18 -23.82 -17.36
CA TYR A 392 6.20 -22.86 -16.97
C TYR A 392 6.65 -23.09 -15.51
N PRO A 393 7.33 -24.23 -15.21
CA PRO A 393 7.69 -24.61 -13.85
C PRO A 393 8.68 -23.64 -13.18
N GLU A 394 9.28 -22.72 -13.94
CA GLU A 394 10.19 -21.67 -13.46
C GLU A 394 9.45 -20.43 -12.92
N ILE A 395 8.14 -20.31 -13.17
CA ILE A 395 7.31 -19.21 -12.66
C ILE A 395 6.96 -19.47 -11.21
N VAL A 396 7.23 -18.50 -10.36
CA VAL A 396 6.80 -18.50 -8.95
C VAL A 396 5.35 -18.05 -8.86
N ILE A 397 4.50 -18.88 -8.27
CA ILE A 397 3.06 -18.65 -8.20
C ILE A 397 2.67 -18.22 -6.79
N ILE A 398 2.00 -17.08 -6.68
CA ILE A 398 1.61 -16.45 -5.42
C ILE A 398 0.11 -16.56 -5.23
N GLY A 399 -0.31 -16.98 -4.01
CA GLY A 399 -1.72 -17.07 -3.64
C GLY A 399 -2.07 -16.16 -2.47
N ASN A 400 -3.28 -15.59 -2.49
CA ASN A 400 -3.74 -14.66 -1.46
C ASN A 400 -4.20 -15.40 -0.20
N VAL A 401 -3.81 -14.95 0.99
CA VAL A 401 -4.20 -15.58 2.26
C VAL A 401 -4.69 -14.60 3.32
N GLU A 402 -4.26 -13.35 3.31
CA GLU A 402 -4.63 -12.36 4.31
C GLU A 402 -4.73 -10.97 3.69
N ALA A 403 -5.83 -10.27 3.96
CA ALA A 403 -6.00 -8.88 3.52
C ALA A 403 -6.79 -8.01 4.52
N TRP A 404 -7.58 -8.60 5.41
CA TRP A 404 -8.62 -7.86 6.14
C TRP A 404 -8.50 -7.94 7.66
N GLY A 405 -7.35 -8.33 8.18
CA GLY A 405 -7.06 -8.10 9.59
C GLY A 405 -7.26 -9.27 10.51
N THR A 406 -7.15 -10.49 10.02
CA THR A 406 -7.02 -11.65 10.90
C THR A 406 -5.68 -11.65 11.63
N ASP A 407 -4.67 -10.92 11.10
CA ASP A 407 -3.30 -10.79 11.63
C ASP A 407 -2.58 -12.13 11.81
N ASN A 408 -3.21 -13.22 11.44
CA ASN A 408 -2.67 -14.56 11.54
C ASN A 408 -3.33 -15.47 10.50
N PRO A 409 -2.82 -15.52 9.28
CA PRO A 409 -3.31 -16.43 8.26
C PRO A 409 -3.01 -17.86 8.67
N ALA A 410 -3.86 -18.42 9.55
CA ALA A 410 -3.74 -19.77 10.06
C ALA A 410 -4.00 -20.84 8.99
N TRP A 411 -4.56 -20.43 7.83
CA TRP A 411 -4.82 -21.33 6.72
C TRP A 411 -3.80 -21.15 5.60
N VAL A 412 -3.55 -22.20 4.91
CA VAL A 412 -2.88 -22.22 3.61
C VAL A 412 -3.86 -22.74 2.58
N LEU A 413 -3.60 -22.47 1.30
CA LEU A 413 -4.40 -22.99 0.20
C LEU A 413 -4.43 -24.53 0.24
N ASP A 414 -5.54 -25.13 -0.15
CA ASP A 414 -5.66 -26.59 -0.29
C ASP A 414 -4.77 -27.14 -1.43
N SER A 415 -4.31 -26.27 -2.32
CA SER A 415 -3.38 -26.55 -3.40
C SER A 415 -1.95 -26.19 -3.00
N PRO A 416 -0.93 -26.78 -3.65
CA PRO A 416 0.45 -26.31 -3.52
C PRO A 416 0.55 -24.82 -3.84
N VAL A 417 1.43 -24.13 -3.15
CA VAL A 417 1.71 -22.69 -3.32
C VAL A 417 3.22 -22.45 -3.15
N ASP A 418 3.79 -21.56 -3.96
CA ASP A 418 5.19 -21.20 -3.82
C ASP A 418 5.38 -20.08 -2.80
N LEU A 419 4.52 -19.06 -2.84
CA LEU A 419 4.46 -17.96 -1.87
C LEU A 419 3.01 -17.64 -1.54
N VAL A 420 2.77 -17.22 -0.30
CA VAL A 420 1.48 -16.66 0.13
C VAL A 420 1.58 -15.14 0.27
N ASP A 421 0.52 -14.44 -0.13
CA ASP A 421 0.45 -12.99 -0.05
C ASP A 421 -0.36 -12.52 1.16
N GLU A 422 0.22 -11.57 1.91
CA GLU A 422 -0.37 -10.95 3.11
C GLU A 422 -0.37 -9.43 2.97
N HIS A 423 -1.49 -8.77 3.32
CA HIS A 423 -1.65 -7.32 3.25
C HIS A 423 -1.91 -6.71 4.63
N TYR A 424 -1.21 -5.62 4.99
CA TYR A 424 -1.32 -4.97 6.30
C TYR A 424 -1.35 -3.45 6.23
N TYR A 425 -2.55 -2.89 6.21
CA TYR A 425 -2.81 -1.47 6.40
C TYR A 425 -3.15 -1.23 7.88
N ARG A 426 -2.17 -0.82 8.67
CA ARG A 426 -2.27 -0.80 10.13
C ARG A 426 -1.78 0.53 10.73
N THR A 427 -1.87 0.64 12.06
CA THR A 427 -1.28 1.75 12.80
C THR A 427 0.24 1.58 12.92
N TYR A 428 0.96 2.67 13.20
CA TYR A 428 2.41 2.59 13.45
C TYR A 428 2.75 1.75 14.70
N GLN A 429 1.87 1.73 15.71
CA GLN A 429 2.00 0.85 16.87
C GLN A 429 1.91 -0.61 16.49
N TRP A 430 0.94 -0.95 15.64
CA TRP A 430 0.82 -2.31 15.14
C TRP A 430 2.10 -2.73 14.42
N MET A 431 2.62 -1.90 13.53
CA MET A 431 3.88 -2.17 12.82
C MET A 431 5.04 -2.39 13.80
N ARG A 432 5.17 -1.51 14.82
CA ARG A 432 6.18 -1.63 15.86
C ARG A 432 6.04 -2.92 16.68
N ASN A 433 4.82 -3.27 17.10
CA ASN A 433 4.54 -4.46 17.89
C ASN A 433 4.74 -5.76 17.10
N ASN A 434 4.69 -5.69 15.76
CA ASN A 434 4.84 -6.83 14.87
C ASN A 434 6.27 -6.99 14.29
N TYR A 435 7.28 -6.37 14.91
CA TYR A 435 8.69 -6.65 14.63
C TYR A 435 9.05 -8.14 14.73
N HIS A 436 8.38 -8.88 15.60
CA HIS A 436 8.57 -10.32 15.85
C HIS A 436 7.53 -11.21 15.14
N LYS A 437 6.68 -10.66 14.26
CA LYS A 437 5.57 -11.38 13.62
C LYS A 437 6.02 -12.69 12.97
N TYR A 438 7.07 -12.65 12.22
CA TYR A 438 7.55 -13.80 11.43
C TYR A 438 8.50 -14.72 12.19
N ASP A 439 8.87 -14.44 13.45
CA ASP A 439 9.81 -15.25 14.25
C ASP A 439 9.32 -16.70 14.45
N ARG A 440 8.01 -16.91 14.48
CA ARG A 440 7.39 -18.22 14.73
C ARG A 440 6.59 -18.78 13.55
N TYR A 441 6.69 -18.16 12.38
CA TYR A 441 6.03 -18.67 11.17
C TYR A 441 6.60 -20.02 10.76
N ASN A 442 5.76 -20.80 10.04
CA ASN A 442 6.21 -22.03 9.40
C ASN A 442 7.26 -21.69 8.33
N ARG A 443 8.44 -22.28 8.45
CA ARG A 443 9.59 -22.02 7.53
C ARG A 443 9.49 -22.74 6.20
N THR A 444 8.47 -23.58 5.99
CA THR A 444 8.26 -24.30 4.71
C THR A 444 7.46 -23.51 3.70
N ILE A 445 6.84 -22.40 4.11
CA ILE A 445 6.02 -21.54 3.24
C ILE A 445 6.64 -20.15 3.21
N GLY A 446 6.94 -19.66 2.01
CA GLY A 446 7.41 -18.31 1.81
C GLY A 446 6.25 -17.30 1.84
N VAL A 447 6.52 -16.10 2.38
CA VAL A 447 5.57 -15.00 2.48
C VAL A 447 6.02 -13.87 1.56
N TYR A 448 5.10 -13.36 0.79
CA TYR A 448 5.11 -12.05 0.17
C TYR A 448 4.24 -11.11 1.02
N ASN A 449 4.79 -10.01 1.51
CA ASN A 449 4.02 -8.94 2.12
C ASN A 449 3.69 -7.94 1.03
N GLY A 450 2.59 -8.20 0.31
CA GLY A 450 2.28 -7.57 -0.98
C GLY A 450 1.87 -6.14 -0.87
N GLU A 451 1.18 -5.79 0.21
CA GLU A 451 0.76 -4.42 0.48
C GLU A 451 0.89 -4.12 1.98
N TYR A 452 1.65 -3.10 2.34
CA TYR A 452 1.69 -2.62 3.72
C TYR A 452 1.93 -1.12 3.78
N ALA A 453 1.30 -0.49 4.76
CA ALA A 453 1.54 0.89 5.16
C ALA A 453 1.05 1.15 6.58
N ALA A 454 1.71 2.06 7.29
CA ALA A 454 1.25 2.55 8.59
C ALA A 454 0.24 3.69 8.41
N ASN A 455 -0.92 3.40 7.80
CA ASN A 455 -1.92 4.38 7.36
C ASN A 455 -3.22 4.38 8.19
N SER A 456 -3.41 3.40 9.08
CA SER A 456 -4.58 3.36 9.96
C SER A 456 -4.36 4.26 11.17
N GLY A 457 -5.10 5.36 11.25
CA GLY A 457 -5.01 6.33 12.33
C GLY A 457 -5.04 7.78 11.82
N SER A 458 -4.84 8.74 12.73
CA SER A 458 -4.93 10.18 12.44
C SER A 458 -3.59 10.76 11.99
N TYR A 459 -2.99 10.23 10.92
CA TYR A 459 -1.68 10.68 10.44
C TYR A 459 -1.73 11.75 9.35
N GLY A 460 -2.94 12.12 8.90
CA GLY A 460 -3.15 13.00 7.75
C GLY A 460 -2.78 12.33 6.41
N LYS A 461 -3.00 13.04 5.32
CA LYS A 461 -2.79 12.49 3.97
C LYS A 461 -1.31 12.25 3.61
N TYR A 462 -0.39 12.87 4.32
CA TYR A 462 1.05 12.74 4.02
C TYR A 462 1.78 11.80 4.98
N GLY A 463 1.05 11.16 5.91
CA GLY A 463 1.68 10.44 7.00
C GLY A 463 2.55 11.36 7.88
N ASN A 464 3.37 10.75 8.71
CA ASN A 464 4.32 11.46 9.55
C ASN A 464 5.54 10.60 9.87
N LEU A 465 6.51 11.16 10.60
CA LEU A 465 7.72 10.42 10.95
C LEU A 465 7.42 9.16 11.79
N ASN A 466 6.42 9.17 12.67
CA ASN A 466 6.08 7.99 13.47
C ASN A 466 5.57 6.85 12.59
N SER A 467 4.76 7.15 11.55
CA SER A 467 4.32 6.16 10.57
C SER A 467 5.53 5.49 9.90
N ALA A 468 6.43 6.30 9.38
CA ALA A 468 7.64 5.82 8.71
C ALA A 468 8.58 5.03 9.64
N LEU A 469 8.70 5.43 10.92
CA LEU A 469 9.46 4.68 11.92
C LEU A 469 8.79 3.32 12.24
N GLY A 470 7.46 3.28 12.30
CA GLY A 470 6.71 2.02 12.45
C GLY A 470 6.97 1.08 11.28
N GLU A 471 6.88 1.58 10.06
CA GLU A 471 7.20 0.84 8.83
C GLU A 471 8.65 0.34 8.83
N ALA A 472 9.61 1.21 9.20
CA ALA A 472 11.03 0.82 9.31
C ALA A 472 11.22 -0.35 10.28
N ILE A 473 10.59 -0.32 11.45
CA ILE A 473 10.65 -1.38 12.46
C ILE A 473 10.07 -2.69 11.88
N TYR A 474 8.92 -2.62 11.22
CA TYR A 474 8.30 -3.77 10.60
C TYR A 474 9.18 -4.37 9.49
N MET A 475 9.80 -3.51 8.65
CA MET A 475 10.78 -3.92 7.64
C MET A 475 11.98 -4.66 8.26
N LEU A 476 12.54 -4.17 9.38
CA LEU A 476 13.62 -4.89 10.07
C LEU A 476 13.17 -6.27 10.57
N GLY A 477 11.90 -6.42 10.98
CA GLY A 477 11.30 -7.70 11.33
C GLY A 477 11.21 -8.66 10.14
N MET A 478 10.83 -8.15 8.96
CA MET A 478 10.83 -8.91 7.71
C MET A 478 12.23 -9.32 7.27
N GLU A 479 13.21 -8.41 7.33
CA GLU A 479 14.61 -8.72 7.01
C GLU A 479 15.19 -9.80 7.92
N LYS A 480 14.94 -9.71 9.22
CA LYS A 480 15.37 -10.71 10.20
C LYS A 480 14.87 -12.11 9.85
N ASN A 481 13.70 -12.19 9.25
CA ASN A 481 13.00 -13.41 8.87
C ASN A 481 12.89 -13.59 7.35
N SER A 482 13.92 -13.21 6.59
CA SER A 482 13.91 -13.29 5.13
C SER A 482 13.91 -14.72 4.57
N ASP A 483 14.09 -15.72 5.41
CA ASP A 483 13.83 -17.13 5.09
C ASP A 483 12.33 -17.45 5.02
N VAL A 484 11.47 -16.63 5.62
CA VAL A 484 10.00 -16.65 5.53
C VAL A 484 9.53 -15.51 4.63
N CYS A 485 9.74 -14.26 5.05
CA CYS A 485 9.31 -13.07 4.30
C CYS A 485 10.27 -12.81 3.12
N LYS A 486 9.94 -13.42 1.97
CA LYS A 486 10.78 -13.42 0.76
C LYS A 486 10.71 -12.13 -0.01
N LEU A 487 9.53 -11.50 -0.05
CA LEU A 487 9.24 -10.28 -0.79
C LEU A 487 8.40 -9.33 0.08
N ALA A 488 8.58 -8.04 -0.14
CA ALA A 488 7.73 -7.02 0.46
C ALA A 488 7.63 -5.78 -0.44
N SER A 489 6.45 -5.16 -0.53
CA SER A 489 6.23 -3.90 -1.25
C SER A 489 5.30 -2.97 -0.48
N PHE A 490 5.71 -1.71 -0.34
CA PHE A 490 4.87 -0.66 0.21
C PHE A 490 3.75 -0.30 -0.78
N ALA A 491 2.57 0.00 -0.28
CA ALA A 491 1.39 0.33 -1.09
C ALA A 491 0.50 1.41 -0.45
N PRO A 492 -0.16 2.24 -1.29
CA PRO A 492 0.17 2.57 -2.67
C PRO A 492 1.38 3.50 -2.83
N ILE A 493 1.85 3.71 -4.08
CA ILE A 493 3.05 4.53 -4.31
C ILE A 493 2.71 6.00 -4.55
N PHE A 494 1.72 6.30 -5.41
CA PHE A 494 1.50 7.61 -5.99
C PHE A 494 0.13 8.21 -5.64
N THR A 495 0.13 9.52 -5.33
CA THR A 495 -1.10 10.32 -5.20
C THR A 495 -0.99 11.59 -6.03
N HIS A 496 -1.95 11.81 -6.94
CA HIS A 496 -2.15 13.09 -7.58
C HIS A 496 -2.82 14.06 -6.60
N GLU A 497 -2.19 15.21 -6.31
CA GLU A 497 -2.64 16.16 -5.28
C GLU A 497 -4.03 16.79 -5.55
N GLU A 498 -4.45 16.82 -6.80
CA GLU A 498 -5.74 17.44 -7.18
C GLU A 498 -6.92 16.45 -7.09
N ASP A 499 -6.66 15.11 -7.03
CA ASP A 499 -7.72 14.08 -6.94
C ASP A 499 -7.32 12.88 -6.08
N PRO A 500 -7.04 13.08 -4.79
CA PRO A 500 -6.61 12.01 -3.90
C PRO A 500 -7.80 11.19 -3.40
N LEU A 501 -7.96 9.96 -3.86
CA LEU A 501 -8.93 9.00 -3.35
C LEU A 501 -8.38 8.21 -2.16
N TRP A 502 -7.09 7.87 -2.22
CA TRP A 502 -6.32 7.24 -1.16
C TRP A 502 -5.03 8.03 -0.95
N ALA A 503 -4.97 8.82 0.10
CA ALA A 503 -4.00 9.90 0.21
C ALA A 503 -2.71 9.56 0.99
N TYR A 504 -2.59 8.37 1.55
CA TYR A 504 -1.41 7.96 2.31
C TYR A 504 -0.45 7.15 1.43
N ASP A 505 0.39 7.84 0.65
CA ASP A 505 1.26 7.24 -0.35
C ASP A 505 2.72 7.70 -0.19
N MET A 506 3.64 7.05 -0.88
CA MET A 506 5.06 7.41 -0.83
C MET A 506 5.38 8.72 -1.54
N ILE A 507 4.76 8.95 -2.70
CA ILE A 507 5.10 10.04 -3.61
C ILE A 507 3.83 10.82 -3.97
N HIS A 508 3.82 12.08 -3.66
CA HIS A 508 2.78 13.01 -4.06
C HIS A 508 3.24 13.84 -5.24
N PHE A 509 2.35 14.10 -6.20
CA PHE A 509 2.69 14.82 -7.41
C PHE A 509 1.49 15.61 -7.97
N ASN A 510 1.81 16.54 -8.86
CA ASN A 510 0.86 17.19 -9.78
C ASN A 510 1.51 17.29 -11.17
N ALA A 511 0.90 18.05 -12.07
CA ALA A 511 1.42 18.19 -13.43
C ALA A 511 2.91 18.65 -13.49
N ALA A 512 3.37 19.44 -12.52
CA ALA A 512 4.66 20.14 -12.58
C ALA A 512 5.65 19.71 -11.49
N LYS A 513 5.18 19.22 -10.34
CA LYS A 513 5.97 19.03 -9.12
C LYS A 513 5.67 17.69 -8.48
N ASN A 514 6.64 17.22 -7.72
CA ASN A 514 6.49 16.06 -6.83
C ASN A 514 7.18 16.32 -5.50
N PHE A 515 6.79 15.57 -4.49
CA PHE A 515 7.51 15.45 -3.23
C PHE A 515 7.34 14.06 -2.62
N CYS A 516 8.32 13.65 -1.82
CA CYS A 516 8.34 12.36 -1.17
C CYS A 516 8.00 12.47 0.30
N THR A 517 7.20 11.53 0.80
CA THR A 517 6.84 11.41 2.22
C THR A 517 7.97 10.75 3.04
N PRO A 518 7.94 10.80 4.37
CA PRO A 518 8.92 10.08 5.20
C PRO A 518 8.99 8.58 4.88
N SER A 519 7.87 7.96 4.52
CA SER A 519 7.80 6.55 4.13
C SER A 519 8.66 6.23 2.89
N TYR A 520 8.66 7.10 1.88
CA TYR A 520 9.54 6.95 0.71
C TYR A 520 11.01 6.84 1.12
N TYR A 521 11.45 7.74 2.01
CA TYR A 521 12.85 7.76 2.44
C TYR A 521 13.23 6.53 3.25
N VAL A 522 12.31 5.97 4.05
CA VAL A 522 12.52 4.71 4.76
C VAL A 522 12.66 3.55 3.77
N GLN A 523 11.73 3.41 2.80
CA GLN A 523 11.80 2.38 1.77
C GLN A 523 13.12 2.46 0.98
N LYS A 524 13.48 3.66 0.53
CA LYS A 524 14.75 3.92 -0.18
C LYS A 524 15.96 3.60 0.66
N LEU A 525 15.99 4.02 1.94
CA LEU A 525 17.15 3.82 2.82
C LEU A 525 17.36 2.33 3.10
N LEU A 526 16.31 1.60 3.48
CA LEU A 526 16.41 0.20 3.86
C LEU A 526 16.63 -0.70 2.63
N GLY A 527 15.94 -0.42 1.52
CA GLY A 527 16.10 -1.17 0.27
C GLY A 527 17.50 -1.02 -0.36
N ASN A 528 18.10 0.17 -0.26
CA ASN A 528 19.44 0.42 -0.82
C ASN A 528 20.60 -0.10 0.04
N ASN A 529 20.33 -0.55 1.27
CA ASN A 529 21.32 -0.97 2.24
C ASN A 529 21.04 -2.40 2.73
N LEU A 530 20.93 -3.35 1.82
CA LEU A 530 20.74 -4.76 2.13
C LEU A 530 22.06 -5.53 2.06
N GLY A 531 22.32 -6.34 3.12
CA GLY A 531 23.36 -7.38 3.06
C GLY A 531 22.83 -8.65 2.39
N LYS A 532 23.67 -9.68 2.34
CA LYS A 532 23.33 -10.98 1.75
C LYS A 532 22.97 -12.03 2.81
N GLN A 533 23.44 -11.84 4.05
CA GLN A 533 23.32 -12.80 5.14
C GLN A 533 23.01 -12.10 6.44
N ASN A 534 21.92 -12.48 7.12
CA ASN A 534 21.65 -12.04 8.48
C ASN A 534 22.67 -12.59 9.48
N LEU A 535 23.08 -11.76 10.43
CA LEU A 535 23.90 -12.15 11.57
C LEU A 535 23.06 -12.22 12.84
N LEU A 536 23.36 -13.16 13.69
CA LEU A 536 22.79 -13.22 15.04
C LEU A 536 23.54 -12.25 15.95
N TRP A 537 22.82 -11.65 16.86
CA TRP A 537 23.36 -10.78 17.90
C TRP A 537 22.79 -11.12 19.28
N THR A 538 23.46 -10.65 20.29
CA THR A 538 22.93 -10.62 21.66
C THR A 538 22.89 -9.18 22.12
N GLU A 539 21.88 -8.85 22.92
CA GLU A 539 21.70 -7.49 23.43
C GLU A 539 21.39 -7.48 24.93
N THR A 540 21.72 -6.37 25.57
CA THR A 540 21.37 -6.07 26.97
C THR A 540 20.99 -4.61 27.09
N GLY A 541 20.08 -4.28 28.02
CA GLY A 541 19.64 -2.90 28.26
C GLY A 541 18.64 -2.37 27.24
N ASN A 542 18.16 -3.18 26.26
CA ASN A 542 17.21 -2.73 25.22
C ASN A 542 15.73 -2.79 25.66
N SER A 543 15.44 -3.28 26.85
CA SER A 543 14.07 -3.24 27.39
C SER A 543 13.87 -1.95 28.18
N SER A 544 12.80 -1.23 27.90
CA SER A 544 12.35 -0.17 28.79
C SER A 544 11.85 -0.82 30.08
N SER A 545 12.56 -0.60 31.19
CA SER A 545 12.17 -1.07 32.51
C SER A 545 11.06 -0.25 33.17
N SER A 546 10.38 0.59 32.42
CA SER A 546 9.40 1.53 32.96
C SER A 546 7.96 1.11 32.68
N VAL A 547 7.47 0.09 33.37
CA VAL A 547 6.07 0.14 33.81
C VAL A 547 6.08 0.82 35.17
N SER A 548 6.09 2.15 35.19
CA SER A 548 5.80 2.93 36.37
C SER A 548 4.34 2.75 36.73
N ASP A 549 4.03 2.57 38.02
CA ASP A 549 2.72 2.71 38.63
C ASP A 549 1.51 2.30 37.72
N CYS A 550 1.19 1.03 37.66
CA CYS A 550 -0.01 0.55 36.96
C CYS A 550 -1.22 0.48 37.90
N GLN A 551 -2.39 0.35 37.35
CA GLN A 551 -3.66 0.14 38.04
C GLN A 551 -4.32 -1.15 37.50
N VAL A 552 -5.38 -1.61 38.21
CA VAL A 552 -6.22 -2.72 37.76
C VAL A 552 -7.67 -2.24 37.64
N GLY A 553 -8.47 -2.99 36.93
CA GLY A 553 -9.87 -2.64 36.71
C GLY A 553 -10.71 -3.83 36.25
N VAL A 554 -11.98 -3.55 36.06
CA VAL A 554 -12.96 -4.49 35.52
C VAL A 554 -13.75 -3.84 34.38
N GLY A 555 -14.38 -4.64 33.52
CA GLY A 555 -15.13 -4.11 32.42
C GLY A 555 -16.03 -5.14 31.73
N SER A 556 -16.74 -4.69 30.70
CA SER A 556 -17.56 -5.56 29.87
C SER A 556 -17.66 -5.06 28.43
N TRP A 557 -18.04 -5.98 27.54
CA TRP A 557 -18.30 -5.69 26.14
C TRP A 557 -19.67 -6.26 25.76
N ASN A 558 -20.64 -5.42 25.44
CA ASN A 558 -22.04 -5.78 25.14
C ASN A 558 -22.66 -6.75 26.16
N THR A 559 -22.29 -6.63 27.46
CA THR A 559 -22.61 -7.64 28.47
C THR A 559 -22.89 -6.97 29.83
N GLN A 560 -23.95 -7.40 30.51
CA GLN A 560 -24.23 -7.04 31.89
C GLN A 560 -23.51 -8.02 32.84
N VAL A 561 -22.80 -7.46 33.81
CA VAL A 561 -21.92 -8.27 34.68
C VAL A 561 -21.96 -7.78 36.12
N SER A 562 -21.70 -8.69 37.07
CA SER A 562 -21.42 -8.39 38.49
C SER A 562 -20.01 -8.81 38.83
N TYR A 563 -19.36 -8.02 39.69
CA TYR A 563 -18.04 -8.29 40.25
C TYR A 563 -18.10 -8.25 41.78
N ASP A 564 -17.24 -9.06 42.41
CA ASP A 564 -17.13 -9.16 43.86
C ASP A 564 -15.72 -9.68 44.26
N ASP A 565 -15.43 -9.59 45.57
CA ASP A 565 -14.21 -10.15 46.19
C ASP A 565 -12.90 -9.73 45.48
N VAL A 566 -12.79 -8.46 45.10
CA VAL A 566 -11.59 -7.96 44.41
C VAL A 566 -10.41 -7.81 45.38
N GLU A 567 -9.30 -8.45 45.07
CA GLU A 567 -8.10 -8.41 45.91
C GLU A 567 -6.82 -8.29 45.02
N VAL A 568 -5.90 -7.45 45.43
CA VAL A 568 -4.54 -7.37 44.88
C VAL A 568 -3.54 -7.71 45.96
N LYS A 569 -2.70 -8.69 45.70
CA LYS A 569 -1.60 -9.15 46.57
C LYS A 569 -0.24 -8.81 45.98
N GLY A 570 0.68 -8.45 46.83
CA GLY A 570 2.08 -8.35 46.48
C GLY A 570 2.74 -9.72 46.33
N ASN A 571 3.97 -9.73 45.80
CA ASN A 571 4.73 -10.96 45.57
C ASN A 571 5.09 -11.70 46.86
N ASP A 572 5.06 -11.03 48.00
CA ASP A 572 5.25 -11.61 49.34
C ASP A 572 3.95 -12.20 49.93
N GLY A 573 2.85 -12.18 49.15
CA GLY A 573 1.54 -12.64 49.57
C GLY A 573 0.76 -11.66 50.45
N SER A 574 1.31 -10.50 50.76
CA SER A 574 0.60 -9.46 51.51
C SER A 574 -0.50 -8.83 50.66
N THR A 575 -1.65 -8.52 51.27
CA THR A 575 -2.72 -7.80 50.60
C THR A 575 -2.34 -6.33 50.43
N ILE A 576 -2.22 -5.86 49.20
CA ILE A 576 -1.99 -4.43 48.84
C ILE A 576 -3.29 -3.66 49.08
N TRP A 577 -4.39 -4.17 48.53
CA TRP A 577 -5.73 -3.68 48.80
C TRP A 577 -6.78 -4.76 48.42
N LYS A 578 -8.00 -4.58 48.95
CA LYS A 578 -9.15 -5.41 48.60
C LYS A 578 -10.45 -4.59 48.67
N ASP A 579 -11.47 -5.00 47.96
CA ASP A 579 -12.80 -4.47 47.97
C ASP A 579 -13.85 -5.58 47.79
N ASP A 580 -14.72 -5.76 48.75
CA ASP A 580 -15.86 -6.71 48.72
C ASP A 580 -17.19 -5.98 48.46
N PHE A 581 -17.12 -4.71 48.08
CA PHE A 581 -18.26 -3.84 47.80
C PHE A 581 -19.33 -3.79 48.88
N SER A 582 -19.02 -4.25 50.10
CA SER A 582 -19.93 -4.19 51.25
C SER A 582 -20.13 -2.76 51.80
N SER A 583 -19.23 -1.87 51.46
CA SER A 583 -19.29 -0.42 51.78
C SER A 583 -18.86 0.41 50.55
N SER A 584 -19.46 1.58 50.39
CA SER A 584 -19.05 2.48 49.30
C SER A 584 -17.66 3.04 49.56
N GLN A 585 -16.68 2.61 48.77
CA GLN A 585 -15.32 3.16 48.75
C GLN A 585 -15.14 4.04 47.51
N ASN A 586 -14.63 5.26 47.70
CA ASN A 586 -14.33 6.21 46.61
C ASN A 586 -12.96 5.87 45.92
N THR A 587 -12.66 4.57 45.74
CA THR A 587 -11.41 4.10 45.19
C THR A 587 -11.54 3.64 43.73
N TRP A 588 -12.65 3.91 43.08
CA TRP A 588 -12.90 3.52 41.71
C TRP A 588 -13.37 4.67 40.86
N ASN A 589 -12.88 4.71 39.60
CA ASN A 589 -13.31 5.66 38.59
C ASN A 589 -14.12 4.93 37.51
N ALA A 590 -15.37 5.35 37.32
CA ALA A 590 -16.15 4.93 36.19
C ALA A 590 -15.63 5.57 34.92
N GLY A 591 -15.27 4.74 33.93
CA GLY A 591 -15.08 5.16 32.57
C GLY A 591 -16.42 5.18 31.81
N THR A 592 -16.59 4.28 30.86
CA THR A 592 -17.86 4.06 30.15
C THR A 592 -18.70 3.00 30.83
N GLY A 593 -20.02 2.98 30.56
CA GLY A 593 -20.97 2.02 31.12
C GLY A 593 -21.84 2.59 32.26
N SER A 594 -22.74 1.75 32.83
CA SER A 594 -23.65 2.10 33.92
C SER A 594 -23.31 1.25 35.15
N TRP A 595 -22.56 1.85 36.06
CA TRP A 595 -21.97 1.19 37.20
C TRP A 595 -22.71 1.54 38.51
N SER A 596 -22.95 0.55 39.35
CA SER A 596 -23.54 0.75 40.69
C SER A 596 -23.16 -0.38 41.63
N VAL A 597 -23.01 -0.09 42.93
CA VAL A 597 -22.87 -1.09 43.98
C VAL A 597 -24.26 -1.39 44.55
N ARG A 598 -24.66 -2.65 44.54
CA ARG A 598 -25.92 -3.14 45.10
C ARG A 598 -25.71 -4.51 45.71
N ASP A 599 -26.28 -4.76 46.88
CA ASP A 599 -26.27 -6.04 47.57
C ASP A 599 -24.87 -6.60 47.82
N GLY A 600 -23.87 -5.73 47.98
CA GLY A 600 -22.45 -6.13 48.11
C GLY A 600 -21.77 -6.52 46.81
N GLU A 601 -22.36 -6.25 45.63
CA GLU A 601 -21.78 -6.52 44.33
C GLU A 601 -21.59 -5.24 43.52
N LEU A 602 -20.55 -5.12 42.76
CA LEU A 602 -20.37 -4.08 41.75
C LEU A 602 -21.05 -4.54 40.45
N ASN A 603 -22.05 -3.80 40.00
CA ASN A 603 -22.86 -4.14 38.86
C ASN A 603 -22.65 -3.17 37.70
N GLN A 604 -22.46 -3.72 36.49
CA GLN A 604 -22.51 -3.04 35.21
C GLN A 604 -23.77 -3.48 34.44
N THR A 605 -24.62 -2.54 34.05
CA THR A 605 -25.96 -2.84 33.47
C THR A 605 -26.15 -2.38 32.04
N ALA A 606 -25.23 -1.60 31.46
CA ALA A 606 -25.31 -1.16 30.06
C ALA A 606 -24.91 -2.27 29.09
N SER A 607 -25.59 -2.36 27.94
CA SER A 607 -25.21 -3.18 26.81
C SER A 607 -24.38 -2.35 25.82
N SER A 608 -23.26 -1.81 26.29
CA SER A 608 -22.33 -0.99 25.50
C SER A 608 -20.99 -1.69 25.36
N THR A 609 -20.25 -1.33 24.32
CA THR A 609 -18.88 -1.77 24.13
C THR A 609 -17.93 -1.01 25.06
N ASN A 610 -16.82 -1.62 25.44
CA ASN A 610 -15.73 -1.00 26.18
C ASN A 610 -16.18 -0.33 27.50
N CYS A 611 -17.05 -0.98 28.27
CA CYS A 611 -17.41 -0.51 29.61
C CYS A 611 -16.23 -0.77 30.56
N THR A 612 -15.78 0.26 31.30
CA THR A 612 -14.60 0.17 32.16
C THR A 612 -14.82 0.82 33.53
N TYR A 613 -14.24 0.21 34.56
CA TYR A 613 -14.25 0.70 35.94
C TYR A 613 -12.87 0.43 36.54
N ILE A 614 -12.09 1.49 36.76
CA ILE A 614 -10.66 1.40 37.08
C ILE A 614 -10.43 1.77 38.54
N ASN A 615 -9.70 0.95 39.27
CA ASN A 615 -9.30 1.26 40.63
C ASN A 615 -8.26 2.39 40.65
N THR A 616 -8.41 3.37 41.55
CA THR A 616 -7.55 4.56 41.62
C THR A 616 -6.21 4.29 42.27
N GLN A 617 -6.05 3.15 42.95
CA GLN A 617 -4.82 2.83 43.63
C GLN A 617 -3.77 2.34 42.66
N LYS A 618 -2.62 2.99 42.69
CA LYS A 618 -1.47 2.65 41.86
C LYS A 618 -0.64 1.53 42.52
N LEU A 619 -0.22 0.59 41.69
CA LEU A 619 0.69 -0.50 42.05
C LEU A 619 2.11 -0.10 41.68
N SER A 620 2.96 0.08 42.68
CA SER A 620 4.38 0.44 42.48
C SER A 620 5.27 -0.77 42.12
N SER A 621 4.71 -1.97 42.11
CA SER A 621 5.40 -3.22 41.79
C SER A 621 4.85 -3.85 40.51
N GLN A 622 5.72 -4.36 39.68
CA GLN A 622 5.35 -5.19 38.50
C GLN A 622 5.15 -6.67 38.84
N LYS A 623 5.15 -7.00 40.14
CA LYS A 623 4.92 -8.35 40.62
C LYS A 623 3.73 -8.32 41.58
N TYR A 624 2.59 -8.82 41.11
CA TYR A 624 1.38 -8.86 41.89
C TYR A 624 0.44 -9.98 41.41
N THR A 625 -0.48 -10.37 42.29
CA THR A 625 -1.58 -11.26 41.96
C THR A 625 -2.90 -10.48 42.09
N TYR A 626 -3.67 -10.45 41.03
CA TYR A 626 -4.99 -9.82 40.96
C TYR A 626 -6.07 -10.89 40.94
N LYS A 627 -6.93 -10.90 41.95
CA LYS A 627 -8.03 -11.87 42.14
C LYS A 627 -9.35 -11.15 42.20
N LEU A 628 -10.38 -11.79 41.69
CA LEU A 628 -11.77 -11.31 41.77
C LEU A 628 -12.73 -12.44 41.40
N ARG A 629 -13.98 -12.20 41.73
CA ARG A 629 -15.11 -13.01 41.23
C ARG A 629 -15.92 -12.22 40.24
N ALA A 630 -16.40 -12.86 39.17
CA ALA A 630 -17.24 -12.26 38.15
C ALA A 630 -18.41 -13.16 37.76
N LYS A 631 -19.56 -12.54 37.49
CA LYS A 631 -20.79 -13.21 37.06
C LYS A 631 -21.39 -12.48 35.86
N LYS A 632 -21.72 -13.24 34.81
CA LYS A 632 -22.44 -12.74 33.65
C LYS A 632 -23.95 -12.74 33.97
N ASN A 633 -24.59 -11.57 33.86
CA ASN A 633 -26.04 -11.42 34.09
C ASN A 633 -26.85 -11.45 32.80
N GLY A 634 -26.21 -11.19 31.63
CA GLY A 634 -26.82 -11.20 30.31
C GLY A 634 -25.92 -10.53 29.28
N GLY A 635 -26.30 -10.59 28.01
CA GLY A 635 -25.55 -9.99 26.91
C GLY A 635 -24.77 -10.99 26.08
N GLU A 636 -23.99 -10.49 25.11
CA GLU A 636 -23.40 -11.29 24.05
C GLU A 636 -22.06 -11.95 24.44
N GLU A 637 -21.23 -11.25 25.24
CA GLU A 637 -19.90 -11.72 25.62
C GLU A 637 -19.81 -12.07 27.11
N GLY A 638 -18.64 -12.06 27.71
CA GLY A 638 -18.39 -12.30 29.11
C GLY A 638 -17.86 -11.07 29.83
N PHE A 639 -16.72 -11.21 30.52
CA PHE A 639 -16.15 -10.12 31.34
C PHE A 639 -14.82 -9.63 30.77
N LEU A 640 -14.49 -8.37 31.07
CA LEU A 640 -13.16 -7.81 30.89
C LEU A 640 -12.48 -7.66 32.26
N VAL A 641 -11.31 -8.23 32.40
CA VAL A 641 -10.47 -8.06 33.62
C VAL A 641 -9.23 -7.29 33.21
N ILE A 642 -9.15 -6.03 33.68
CA ILE A 642 -8.15 -5.05 33.23
C ILE A 642 -6.96 -5.07 34.18
N PHE A 643 -5.75 -5.16 33.64
CA PHE A 643 -4.51 -5.18 34.41
C PHE A 643 -3.43 -4.38 33.69
N ASN A 644 -2.33 -4.05 34.37
CA ASN A 644 -1.30 -3.17 33.84
C ASN A 644 -1.86 -1.87 33.23
N TYR A 645 -2.94 -1.34 33.77
CA TYR A 645 -3.57 -0.13 33.27
C TYR A 645 -2.76 1.10 33.63
N GLN A 646 -2.36 1.88 32.66
CA GLN A 646 -1.70 3.18 32.80
C GLN A 646 -2.66 4.33 32.48
N ASP A 647 -3.39 4.21 31.40
CA ASP A 647 -4.43 5.14 30.93
C ASP A 647 -5.38 4.43 29.95
N ALA A 648 -6.35 5.14 29.37
CA ALA A 648 -7.34 4.61 28.46
C ALA A 648 -6.77 4.07 27.13
N ASN A 649 -5.52 4.39 26.83
CA ASN A 649 -4.83 3.98 25.62
C ASN A 649 -3.72 2.93 25.87
N ASN A 650 -3.38 2.67 27.16
CA ASN A 650 -2.26 1.80 27.55
C ASN A 650 -2.68 0.88 28.69
N TYR A 651 -3.03 -0.38 28.37
CA TYR A 651 -3.48 -1.39 29.33
C TYR A 651 -3.42 -2.78 28.73
N CYS A 652 -3.55 -3.80 29.59
CA CYS A 652 -3.93 -5.13 29.20
C CYS A 652 -5.32 -5.47 29.74
N TRP A 653 -6.08 -6.27 29.02
CA TRP A 653 -7.26 -6.94 29.58
C TRP A 653 -7.32 -8.40 29.21
N TRP A 654 -7.94 -9.18 30.06
CA TRP A 654 -8.36 -10.53 29.74
C TRP A 654 -9.85 -10.49 29.40
N ASN A 655 -10.17 -10.72 28.12
CA ASN A 655 -11.53 -10.83 27.61
C ASN A 655 -11.98 -12.30 27.75
N LEU A 656 -12.74 -12.59 28.78
CA LEU A 656 -13.29 -13.90 29.07
C LEU A 656 -14.67 -14.04 28.41
N GLY A 657 -14.83 -14.98 27.47
CA GLY A 657 -16.03 -15.12 26.67
C GLY A 657 -16.19 -14.00 25.62
N GLY A 658 -15.08 -13.52 25.09
CA GLY A 658 -15.08 -12.60 23.96
C GLY A 658 -15.49 -13.26 22.65
N TRP A 659 -15.55 -12.47 21.56
CA TRP A 659 -15.92 -12.91 20.20
C TRP A 659 -17.23 -13.70 20.19
N ASN A 660 -18.31 -13.06 20.63
CA ASN A 660 -19.63 -13.67 20.74
C ASN A 660 -19.64 -14.91 21.68
N ASN A 661 -18.93 -14.82 22.79
CA ASN A 661 -18.83 -15.86 23.81
C ASN A 661 -18.25 -17.19 23.33
N THR A 662 -17.25 -17.14 22.45
CA THR A 662 -16.60 -18.33 21.86
C THR A 662 -15.15 -18.52 22.32
N ALA A 663 -14.50 -17.49 22.85
CA ALA A 663 -13.08 -17.53 23.21
C ALA A 663 -12.76 -16.76 24.49
N HIS A 664 -11.63 -17.10 25.10
CA HIS A 664 -10.96 -16.31 26.12
C HIS A 664 -9.69 -15.73 25.50
N GLY A 665 -9.56 -14.41 25.45
CA GLY A 665 -8.41 -13.77 24.83
C GLY A 665 -7.75 -12.72 25.72
N VAL A 666 -6.44 -12.65 25.71
CA VAL A 666 -5.72 -11.54 26.34
C VAL A 666 -5.32 -10.56 25.25
N GLU A 667 -5.73 -9.31 25.42
CA GLU A 667 -5.39 -8.23 24.50
C GLU A 667 -4.60 -7.15 25.22
N MET A 668 -3.61 -6.60 24.53
CA MET A 668 -2.81 -5.46 24.97
C MET A 668 -3.17 -4.24 24.11
N CYS A 669 -3.47 -3.14 24.76
CA CYS A 669 -3.66 -1.84 24.14
C CYS A 669 -2.42 -0.98 24.39
N VAL A 670 -1.80 -0.49 23.33
CA VAL A 670 -0.67 0.45 23.40
C VAL A 670 -0.98 1.65 22.53
N ASN A 671 -1.00 2.83 23.13
CA ASN A 671 -1.37 4.09 22.47
C ASN A 671 -2.70 4.01 21.69
N GLY A 672 -3.67 3.28 22.24
CA GLY A 672 -5.00 3.12 21.66
C GLY A 672 -5.13 1.99 20.62
N SER A 673 -4.04 1.34 20.24
CA SER A 673 -4.06 0.19 19.32
C SER A 673 -4.03 -1.12 20.09
N LYS A 674 -4.96 -2.04 19.77
CA LYS A 674 -5.07 -3.35 20.42
C LYS A 674 -4.39 -4.44 19.61
N SER A 675 -3.74 -5.37 20.31
CA SER A 675 -3.20 -6.61 19.76
C SER A 675 -3.51 -7.78 20.70
N THR A 676 -3.80 -8.94 20.13
CA THR A 676 -4.08 -10.16 20.91
C THR A 676 -2.77 -10.86 21.24
N LEU A 677 -2.53 -11.11 22.55
CA LEU A 677 -1.34 -11.79 23.06
C LEU A 677 -1.54 -13.30 23.21
N ALA A 678 -2.76 -13.73 23.58
CA ALA A 678 -3.10 -15.13 23.76
C ALA A 678 -4.60 -15.36 23.54
N THR A 679 -4.97 -16.53 23.00
CA THR A 679 -6.36 -16.98 22.86
C THR A 679 -6.53 -18.43 23.22
N ALA A 680 -7.68 -18.79 23.75
CA ALA A 680 -8.15 -20.15 24.00
C ALA A 680 -9.64 -20.25 23.73
N SER A 681 -10.12 -21.37 23.21
CA SER A 681 -11.57 -21.61 23.07
C SER A 681 -12.22 -21.69 24.43
N GLY A 682 -13.37 -21.04 24.61
CA GLY A 682 -14.11 -21.07 25.87
C GLY A 682 -15.31 -20.12 25.85
N SER A 683 -16.22 -20.33 26.82
CA SER A 683 -17.44 -19.54 26.97
C SER A 683 -17.79 -19.30 28.42
N ILE A 684 -18.52 -18.21 28.69
CA ILE A 684 -19.00 -17.83 30.02
C ILE A 684 -20.51 -18.05 30.06
N LYS A 685 -20.96 -18.81 31.09
CA LYS A 685 -22.39 -19.07 31.33
C LYS A 685 -23.01 -17.96 32.15
N ASN A 686 -24.28 -17.65 31.87
CA ASN A 686 -25.06 -16.70 32.67
C ASN A 686 -25.29 -17.23 34.12
N ASP A 687 -25.46 -16.33 35.04
CA ASP A 687 -25.86 -16.57 36.45
C ASP A 687 -24.91 -17.48 37.24
N ARG A 688 -23.64 -17.64 36.75
CA ARG A 688 -22.59 -18.39 37.44
C ARG A 688 -21.45 -17.44 37.84
N TRP A 689 -21.00 -17.58 39.10
CA TRP A 689 -19.79 -16.97 39.59
C TRP A 689 -18.57 -17.76 39.12
N TYR A 690 -17.53 -17.03 38.69
CA TYR A 690 -16.24 -17.54 38.30
C TYR A 690 -15.16 -16.89 39.14
N ASP A 691 -14.22 -17.70 39.61
CA ASP A 691 -13.01 -17.24 40.29
C ASP A 691 -11.94 -16.93 39.25
N ILE A 692 -11.44 -15.69 39.26
CA ILE A 692 -10.47 -15.18 38.28
C ILE A 692 -9.20 -14.78 39.03
N GLU A 693 -8.06 -15.22 38.49
CA GLU A 693 -6.76 -14.89 39.02
C GLU A 693 -5.79 -14.55 37.89
N ILE A 694 -5.11 -13.40 37.99
CA ILE A 694 -4.06 -12.99 37.10
C ILE A 694 -2.79 -12.77 37.92
N GLU A 695 -1.78 -13.60 37.67
CA GLU A 695 -0.46 -13.46 38.27
C GLU A 695 0.45 -12.71 37.29
N VAL A 696 1.00 -11.58 37.69
CA VAL A 696 1.94 -10.78 36.92
C VAL A 696 3.28 -10.83 37.61
N ASP A 697 4.32 -11.28 36.91
CA ASP A 697 5.73 -11.31 37.33
C ASP A 697 6.60 -10.63 36.28
N GLY A 698 6.69 -9.29 36.34
CA GLY A 698 7.32 -8.49 35.31
C GLY A 698 6.56 -8.59 34.00
N THR A 699 7.17 -9.17 32.98
CA THR A 699 6.52 -9.43 31.69
C THR A 699 5.80 -10.77 31.62
N ALA A 700 6.09 -11.71 32.52
CA ALA A 700 5.42 -13.01 32.53
C ALA A 700 4.04 -12.89 33.18
N VAL A 701 3.02 -13.45 32.55
CA VAL A 701 1.63 -13.42 33.03
C VAL A 701 1.03 -14.81 32.96
N THR A 702 0.33 -15.18 34.06
CA THR A 702 -0.48 -16.40 34.13
C THR A 702 -1.92 -16.01 34.44
N CYS A 703 -2.88 -16.45 33.63
CA CYS A 703 -4.31 -16.22 33.82
C CYS A 703 -5.00 -17.54 34.17
N LYS A 704 -5.73 -17.55 35.30
CA LYS A 704 -6.46 -18.71 35.79
C LYS A 704 -7.94 -18.43 35.92
N LEU A 705 -8.77 -19.35 35.45
CA LEU A 705 -10.24 -19.37 35.60
C LEU A 705 -10.63 -20.59 36.43
N ASP A 706 -11.33 -20.38 37.55
CA ASP A 706 -11.71 -21.42 38.48
C ASP A 706 -10.50 -22.32 38.90
N GLY A 707 -9.35 -21.68 39.15
CA GLY A 707 -8.10 -22.32 39.49
C GLY A 707 -7.36 -23.02 38.35
N THR A 708 -7.94 -23.11 37.15
CA THR A 708 -7.32 -23.73 35.98
C THR A 708 -6.56 -22.68 35.16
N VAL A 709 -5.31 -22.95 34.82
CA VAL A 709 -4.52 -22.10 33.95
C VAL A 709 -5.11 -22.13 32.54
N VAL A 710 -5.55 -20.97 32.05
CA VAL A 710 -6.06 -20.79 30.68
C VAL A 710 -4.97 -20.21 29.78
N HIS A 711 -4.20 -19.24 30.26
CA HIS A 711 -3.13 -18.63 29.52
C HIS A 711 -1.84 -18.50 30.34
N GLN A 712 -0.73 -18.74 29.68
CA GLN A 712 0.62 -18.33 30.12
C GLN A 712 1.31 -17.65 28.94
N PHE A 713 1.74 -16.43 29.12
CA PHE A 713 2.35 -15.65 28.04
C PHE A 713 3.32 -14.61 28.60
N THR A 714 4.06 -13.98 27.72
CA THR A 714 4.95 -12.87 28.05
C THR A 714 4.44 -11.60 27.36
N ILE A 715 4.20 -10.55 28.12
CA ILE A 715 3.93 -9.22 27.58
C ILE A 715 5.19 -8.77 26.84
N PRO A 716 5.13 -8.38 25.56
CA PRO A 716 6.28 -7.86 24.84
C PRO A 716 6.83 -6.63 25.57
N ALA A 717 8.09 -6.66 25.99
CA ALA A 717 8.75 -5.50 26.52
C ALA A 717 8.93 -4.45 25.41
N GLU A 718 8.58 -3.19 25.65
CA GLU A 718 8.91 -2.13 24.71
C GLU A 718 10.42 -2.04 24.53
N GLN A 719 10.89 -2.18 23.31
CA GLN A 719 12.30 -2.00 22.98
C GLN A 719 12.61 -0.51 22.86
N GLN A 720 13.77 -0.11 23.34
CA GLN A 720 14.25 1.26 23.18
C GLN A 720 14.66 1.53 21.74
N ILE A 721 15.28 0.56 21.10
CA ILE A 721 15.68 0.57 19.69
C ILE A 721 15.37 -0.77 19.04
N TYR A 722 15.18 -0.74 17.74
CA TYR A 722 15.01 -1.92 16.90
C TYR A 722 16.18 -1.99 15.92
N GLN A 723 16.70 -3.19 15.67
CA GLN A 723 17.91 -3.33 14.86
C GLN A 723 17.88 -4.57 13.96
N SER A 724 18.69 -4.53 12.91
CA SER A 724 19.13 -5.71 12.15
C SER A 724 20.62 -5.59 11.82
N ALA A 725 21.29 -6.73 11.71
CA ALA A 725 22.69 -6.82 11.34
C ALA A 725 22.85 -7.80 10.19
N GLN A 726 23.47 -7.34 9.09
CA GLN A 726 23.60 -8.12 7.87
C GLN A 726 25.01 -8.01 7.32
N LEU A 727 25.51 -9.07 6.73
CA LEU A 727 26.83 -9.14 6.13
C LEU A 727 26.72 -9.33 4.61
N ASP A 728 27.43 -8.52 3.86
CA ASP A 728 27.83 -8.81 2.49
C ASP A 728 29.31 -9.22 2.50
N GLU A 729 29.53 -10.53 2.57
CA GLU A 729 30.88 -11.08 2.71
C GLU A 729 31.72 -10.85 1.44
N GLU A 730 31.07 -10.85 0.28
CA GLU A 730 31.74 -10.65 -1.01
C GLU A 730 32.34 -9.24 -1.13
N ASN A 731 31.63 -8.22 -0.64
CA ASN A 731 32.07 -6.84 -0.63
C ASN A 731 32.73 -6.41 0.69
N GLY A 732 32.73 -7.29 1.71
CA GLY A 732 33.29 -7.00 3.03
C GLY A 732 32.51 -5.92 3.80
N ILE A 733 31.19 -5.82 3.62
CA ILE A 733 30.36 -4.78 4.21
C ILE A 733 29.45 -5.37 5.31
N LEU A 734 29.52 -4.79 6.50
CA LEU A 734 28.54 -5.01 7.57
C LEU A 734 27.48 -3.89 7.53
N TYR A 735 26.24 -4.26 7.28
CA TYR A 735 25.09 -3.37 7.39
C TYR A 735 24.49 -3.50 8.81
N LEU A 736 24.55 -2.41 9.56
CA LEU A 736 23.85 -2.28 10.83
C LEU A 736 22.75 -1.24 10.67
N LYS A 737 21.51 -1.66 10.84
CA LYS A 737 20.33 -0.79 10.80
C LYS A 737 19.79 -0.65 12.22
N VAL A 738 19.51 0.58 12.63
CA VAL A 738 19.00 0.90 13.96
C VAL A 738 17.86 1.92 13.81
N VAL A 739 16.71 1.62 14.41
CA VAL A 739 15.56 2.51 14.48
C VAL A 739 15.29 2.86 15.94
N ASN A 740 15.35 4.14 16.27
CA ASN A 740 14.92 4.66 17.56
C ASN A 740 13.54 5.33 17.41
N PRO A 741 12.45 4.70 17.87
CA PRO A 741 11.11 5.28 17.77
C PRO A 741 10.80 6.29 18.87
N ASN A 742 11.72 6.48 19.83
CA ASN A 742 11.52 7.34 21.00
C ASN A 742 12.03 8.75 20.75
N GLN A 743 11.48 9.74 21.45
CA GLN A 743 11.94 11.12 21.39
C GLN A 743 13.29 11.31 22.11
N ALA A 744 13.62 10.42 23.05
CA ALA A 744 14.88 10.46 23.79
C ALA A 744 16.02 9.79 23.00
N ALA A 745 17.22 10.35 23.10
CA ALA A 745 18.41 9.73 22.55
C ALA A 745 18.76 8.45 23.32
N THR A 746 19.17 7.42 22.60
CA THR A 746 19.65 6.14 23.16
C THR A 746 21.11 5.95 22.74
N THR A 747 21.97 5.56 23.70
CA THR A 747 23.35 5.20 23.39
C THR A 747 23.42 3.70 23.08
N LEU A 748 23.90 3.35 21.88
CA LEU A 748 24.18 1.98 21.49
C LEU A 748 25.68 1.72 21.58
N GLN A 749 26.08 0.79 22.46
CA GLN A 749 27.42 0.23 22.49
C GLN A 749 27.47 -1.01 21.59
N LEU A 750 28.26 -0.91 20.51
CA LEU A 750 28.43 -1.99 19.56
C LEU A 750 29.73 -2.77 19.85
N ASN A 751 29.61 -4.10 20.04
CA ASN A 751 30.72 -5.02 20.20
C ASN A 751 30.76 -5.97 18.98
N LEU A 752 31.87 -5.97 18.26
CA LEU A 752 32.09 -6.84 17.09
C LEU A 752 32.99 -8.00 17.47
N LYS A 753 32.53 -9.24 17.18
CA LYS A 753 33.31 -10.47 17.36
C LYS A 753 33.60 -11.12 16.03
N ASN A 754 34.83 -11.69 15.92
CA ASN A 754 35.31 -12.41 14.72
C ASN A 754 35.28 -11.54 13.43
N MET A 755 35.38 -10.22 13.59
CA MET A 755 35.50 -9.25 12.51
C MET A 755 36.25 -8.03 12.98
N LYS A 756 36.84 -7.28 12.05
CA LYS A 756 37.39 -5.95 12.28
C LYS A 756 36.66 -4.97 11.36
N ALA A 757 36.33 -3.84 11.89
CA ALA A 757 35.81 -2.71 11.11
C ALA A 757 36.92 -1.68 10.93
N ASP A 758 37.25 -1.38 9.68
CA ASP A 758 38.31 -0.42 9.32
C ASP A 758 37.76 1.02 9.16
N GLY A 759 36.46 1.17 9.24
CA GLY A 759 35.72 2.43 9.15
C GLY A 759 34.22 2.22 9.05
N GLY A 760 33.47 3.30 9.17
CA GLY A 760 32.03 3.33 9.00
C GLY A 760 31.57 4.62 8.31
N THR A 761 30.52 4.55 7.53
CA THR A 761 29.88 5.70 6.88
C THR A 761 28.44 5.84 7.36
#